data_39bd36f658283992174db5fc1033db77
#
_entry.id   39bd36f658283992174db5fc1033db77
#
_cell.length_a   1.000
_cell.length_b   1.000
_cell.length_c   1.000
_cell.angle_alpha   90.00
_cell.angle_beta   90.00
_cell.angle_gamma   90.00
#
_symmetry.space_group_name_H-M   'P 1'
#
loop_
_entity.id
_entity.type
_entity.pdbx_description
1 polymer ?
#
loop_
_entity_poly.entity_id
_entity_poly.type
_entity_poly.pdbx_seq_one_letter_code
_entity_poly.pdbx_strand_id
1 'polypeptide(L)'
;MPQRSQPFNSYTGHSGVRGHGVAPTVLVLALGFHGTAAWADCQTAGSAVTCDASSPNPYTGTVGSGASSGNLTITVGPGARIESGNAHAISVGTGNTISLDGNAQVSNSVTTGGPGNYNAGLNTIEFEHTNTLMIGADARVAAEGTDPAAHAIAFTGRTNVVTNYGTVSSASGAAIWNQLEDNFVSNTIYNYGVIETTANGGDAVVIGSATGNGATDRGMTLYNYAGGRITGNVVLGEGDDTVRLEAGSTLTGSLDGGAAGTDVLYLEGTSGSGELTQDISNFDEINKIESGATWTLSGSLGANSSGKATVVNAYNGELIVTGDNSAAAAGSAMTVWGGARLQVNTTSAMAAIQSNGSGVAAFSQQTDGTYAGVLSGGGNFAKEGAGSLTLTGVNTYTGALQLKEGKVIVSAAENLGAANSRLEFDGGTLNTTSDMTSARRTTIDAGGGTFEVAGGTTLNWTGRMLGNGTLVKEGAGTLALSGFNAHGGTVVNAGTVQISNDYGLGNGALTLNNSRLASTADIYAEAAATVNGNGTFDTANGTTLQWMGDIGGAGALVKTGAGTLLLGGDSLYAGGTVVNAGTVQVFKDASLGGGALTLNNASLASLGSFSTARAATLTGNGTFDTTVGTTLGWTGDIGGAGALVKTGQGTLVLGGDNQYAGGTTVNAGAVQVARDANLGAAAGAVALNDARLASTGTFSTARAATLTGNGTFDTATGTTLGWTGDIGGAGALVKTGQGT
;
A
#
# COMPACT_ATOMS: atom_id res chain seq x y z
N MET A 1 -38.50 25.64 -6.12
CA MET A 1 -39.43 24.85 -5.30
C MET A 1 -38.58 24.08 -4.30
N PRO A 2 -38.75 24.23 -3.01
CA PRO A 2 -37.80 23.74 -2.01
C PRO A 2 -38.16 22.33 -1.57
N GLN A 3 -37.14 21.46 -1.56
CA GLN A 3 -37.26 20.19 -0.85
C GLN A 3 -36.74 20.31 0.58
N ARG A 4 -37.53 19.76 1.47
CA ARG A 4 -37.33 19.78 2.91
C ARG A 4 -36.10 18.98 3.34
N SER A 5 -35.23 19.66 4.07
CA SER A 5 -34.22 19.06 4.93
C SER A 5 -34.88 18.45 6.19
N GLN A 6 -34.63 17.20 6.45
CA GLN A 6 -34.86 16.61 7.78
C GLN A 6 -33.57 16.78 8.61
N PRO A 7 -33.64 17.11 9.87
CA PRO A 7 -32.46 17.34 10.69
C PRO A 7 -31.85 16.04 11.21
N PHE A 8 -30.56 15.89 10.99
CA PHE A 8 -29.75 14.94 11.73
C PHE A 8 -29.71 15.35 13.20
N ASN A 9 -30.14 14.45 14.09
CA ASN A 9 -29.93 14.57 15.52
C ASN A 9 -28.43 14.55 15.82
N SER A 10 -27.91 15.69 16.23
CA SER A 10 -26.59 15.81 16.82
C SER A 10 -26.61 15.15 18.20
N TYR A 11 -25.97 14.02 18.33
CA TYR A 11 -25.56 13.54 19.65
C TYR A 11 -24.44 14.45 20.14
N THR A 12 -24.79 15.40 20.96
CA THR A 12 -23.83 16.17 21.75
C THR A 12 -23.16 15.21 22.73
N GLY A 13 -21.83 15.05 22.57
CA GLY A 13 -21.01 14.32 23.51
C GLY A 13 -21.12 14.87 24.90
N HIS A 14 -21.56 14.06 25.83
CA HIS A 14 -21.26 14.29 27.22
C HIS A 14 -19.84 13.85 27.47
N SER A 15 -18.96 14.81 27.72
CA SER A 15 -17.69 14.62 28.38
C SER A 15 -17.96 14.14 29.81
N GLY A 16 -18.17 12.85 29.98
CA GLY A 16 -18.13 12.22 31.27
C GLY A 16 -16.67 12.18 31.74
N VAL A 17 -16.34 13.02 32.68
CA VAL A 17 -15.14 12.90 33.52
C VAL A 17 -15.18 11.49 34.12
N ARG A 18 -14.27 10.61 33.64
CA ARG A 18 -14.01 9.33 34.28
C ARG A 18 -13.37 9.63 35.64
N GLY A 19 -14.19 9.71 36.67
CA GLY A 19 -13.71 9.60 38.05
C GLY A 19 -13.11 8.21 38.20
N HIS A 20 -11.88 8.13 38.62
CA HIS A 20 -11.32 6.90 39.19
C HIS A 20 -12.30 6.42 40.22
N GLY A 21 -12.90 5.25 39.97
CA GLY A 21 -13.80 4.63 40.96
C GLY A 21 -12.99 4.32 42.21
N VAL A 22 -13.14 5.22 43.18
CA VAL A 22 -12.76 4.89 44.54
C VAL A 22 -13.74 3.78 44.95
N ALA A 23 -13.22 2.60 45.21
CA ALA A 23 -13.96 1.51 45.79
C ALA A 23 -14.77 2.07 46.98
N PRO A 24 -16.07 1.75 47.08
CA PRO A 24 -16.81 2.18 48.25
C PRO A 24 -16.20 1.52 49.47
N THR A 25 -15.49 2.33 50.27
CA THR A 25 -15.04 1.90 51.61
C THR A 25 -16.29 1.75 52.45
N VAL A 26 -16.75 0.52 52.58
CA VAL A 26 -17.76 0.20 53.56
C VAL A 26 -17.08 0.29 54.93
N LEU A 27 -17.32 1.37 55.64
CA LEU A 27 -16.92 1.56 57.02
C LEU A 27 -17.72 0.60 57.90
N VAL A 28 -17.18 -0.58 58.18
CA VAL A 28 -17.76 -1.50 59.17
C VAL A 28 -17.35 -0.98 60.55
N LEU A 29 -18.29 -0.42 61.28
CA LEU A 29 -18.14 -0.04 62.67
C LEU A 29 -18.09 -1.33 63.52
N ALA A 30 -16.88 -1.78 63.87
CA ALA A 30 -16.72 -2.91 64.78
C ALA A 30 -17.09 -2.48 66.22
N LEU A 31 -18.29 -2.87 66.69
CA LEU A 31 -18.62 -2.87 68.10
C LEU A 31 -17.98 -4.10 68.75
N GLY A 32 -16.93 -3.89 69.54
CA GLY A 32 -16.30 -4.96 70.31
C GLY A 32 -17.25 -5.54 71.37
N PHE A 33 -17.54 -6.83 71.27
CA PHE A 33 -18.02 -7.64 72.35
C PHE A 33 -16.96 -8.66 72.76
N HIS A 34 -16.48 -8.56 74.01
CA HIS A 34 -15.69 -9.59 74.67
C HIS A 34 -16.63 -10.69 75.18
N GLY A 35 -16.38 -11.92 74.78
CA GLY A 35 -16.97 -13.03 75.48
C GLY A 35 -17.04 -14.35 74.72
N THR A 36 -16.27 -15.37 75.15
CA THR A 36 -16.36 -16.80 74.93
C THR A 36 -15.91 -17.35 73.59
N ALA A 37 -15.04 -18.34 73.63
CA ALA A 37 -14.53 -19.11 72.53
C ALA A 37 -15.65 -19.46 71.53
N ALA A 38 -15.70 -18.73 70.42
CA ALA A 38 -16.56 -19.03 69.31
C ALA A 38 -15.79 -19.95 68.36
N TRP A 39 -16.40 -21.06 68.09
CA TRP A 39 -15.99 -22.00 67.02
C TRP A 39 -16.08 -21.24 65.68
N ALA A 40 -15.09 -21.41 64.81
CA ALA A 40 -15.14 -20.81 63.47
C ALA A 40 -16.29 -21.47 62.70
N ASP A 41 -17.33 -20.78 62.60
CA ASP A 41 -18.55 -21.14 61.88
C ASP A 41 -18.95 -19.93 61.06
N CYS A 42 -19.48 -20.16 59.85
CA CYS A 42 -20.12 -19.04 59.13
C CYS A 42 -21.34 -18.61 59.94
N GLN A 43 -21.26 -17.49 60.64
CA GLN A 43 -22.28 -16.98 61.53
C GLN A 43 -23.41 -16.30 60.75
N THR A 44 -24.63 -16.72 61.00
CA THR A 44 -25.84 -16.10 60.40
C THR A 44 -26.53 -15.20 61.40
N ALA A 45 -26.68 -13.93 61.07
CA ALA A 45 -27.43 -12.93 61.82
C ALA A 45 -28.47 -12.26 60.91
N GLY A 46 -29.69 -12.73 60.95
CA GLY A 46 -30.74 -12.28 60.01
C GLY A 46 -30.44 -12.64 58.57
N SER A 47 -30.31 -11.67 57.70
CA SER A 47 -29.90 -11.83 56.29
C SER A 47 -28.38 -11.75 56.10
N ALA A 48 -27.57 -11.51 57.13
CA ALA A 48 -26.12 -11.47 57.04
C ALA A 48 -25.50 -12.82 57.43
N VAL A 49 -24.57 -13.31 56.62
CA VAL A 49 -23.74 -14.47 56.88
C VAL A 49 -22.27 -14.04 56.85
N THR A 50 -21.55 -14.21 57.93
CA THR A 50 -20.13 -13.83 58.00
C THR A 50 -19.28 -15.05 58.35
N CYS A 51 -18.30 -15.32 57.46
CA CYS A 51 -17.28 -16.34 57.69
C CYS A 51 -15.96 -15.61 57.99
N ASP A 52 -15.33 -15.91 59.13
CA ASP A 52 -14.06 -15.29 59.51
C ASP A 52 -12.91 -16.33 59.65
N ALA A 53 -11.70 -15.86 59.88
CA ALA A 53 -10.52 -16.73 59.97
C ALA A 53 -10.35 -17.34 61.36
N SER A 54 -11.29 -17.22 62.29
CA SER A 54 -11.22 -17.82 63.62
C SER A 54 -11.32 -19.37 63.54
N SER A 55 -10.82 -20.09 64.56
CA SER A 55 -10.66 -21.57 64.50
C SER A 55 -11.93 -22.30 64.88
N PRO A 56 -12.31 -23.43 64.23
CA PRO A 56 -11.60 -24.13 63.18
C PRO A 56 -11.80 -23.49 61.81
N ASN A 57 -10.69 -23.20 61.13
CA ASN A 57 -10.64 -22.77 59.72
C ASN A 57 -9.85 -23.87 58.97
N PRO A 58 -10.42 -24.60 57.95
CA PRO A 58 -11.57 -24.19 57.14
C PRO A 58 -12.96 -24.58 57.69
N TYR A 59 -13.98 -23.87 57.26
CA TYR A 59 -15.39 -24.30 57.37
C TYR A 59 -15.66 -25.37 56.30
N THR A 60 -16.19 -26.52 56.69
CA THR A 60 -16.37 -27.68 55.80
C THR A 60 -17.83 -27.92 55.36
N GLY A 61 -18.74 -27.10 55.80
CA GLY A 61 -20.15 -27.15 55.38
C GLY A 61 -20.45 -26.28 54.14
N THR A 62 -21.69 -26.41 53.65
CA THR A 62 -22.21 -25.53 52.59
C THR A 62 -22.82 -24.26 53.24
N VAL A 63 -22.46 -23.10 52.70
CA VAL A 63 -23.12 -21.82 53.07
C VAL A 63 -24.33 -21.60 52.18
N GLY A 64 -25.47 -21.45 52.77
CA GLY A 64 -26.77 -21.35 52.08
C GLY A 64 -27.48 -22.67 51.93
N SER A 65 -28.65 -22.67 51.31
CA SER A 65 -29.49 -23.86 51.11
C SER A 65 -30.15 -23.88 49.72
N GLY A 66 -29.39 -23.46 48.71
CA GLY A 66 -29.85 -23.42 47.33
C GLY A 66 -30.99 -22.41 47.12
N ALA A 67 -32.01 -22.77 46.34
CA ALA A 67 -33.14 -21.91 45.96
C ALA A 67 -33.89 -21.29 47.15
N SER A 68 -33.80 -21.86 48.33
CA SER A 68 -34.43 -21.32 49.55
C SER A 68 -33.61 -20.19 50.24
N SER A 69 -32.37 -19.94 49.81
CA SER A 69 -31.50 -18.92 50.37
C SER A 69 -31.51 -17.65 49.48
N GLY A 70 -32.38 -16.70 49.78
CA GLY A 70 -32.50 -15.45 49.02
C GLY A 70 -32.29 -14.21 49.87
N ASN A 71 -31.86 -13.12 49.24
CA ASN A 71 -31.59 -11.81 49.83
C ASN A 71 -30.58 -11.83 51.00
N LEU A 72 -29.57 -12.71 50.91
CA LEU A 72 -28.50 -12.80 51.88
C LEU A 72 -27.32 -11.86 51.50
N THR A 73 -26.65 -11.36 52.53
CA THR A 73 -25.34 -10.73 52.42
C THR A 73 -24.33 -11.70 53.05
N ILE A 74 -23.48 -12.31 52.20
CA ILE A 74 -22.48 -13.27 52.62
C ILE A 74 -21.11 -12.63 52.52
N THR A 75 -20.37 -12.56 53.59
CA THR A 75 -19.00 -12.06 53.65
C THR A 75 -18.06 -13.15 54.10
N VAL A 76 -17.10 -13.52 53.24
CA VAL A 76 -16.00 -14.37 53.58
C VAL A 76 -14.79 -13.47 53.83
N GLY A 77 -14.49 -13.28 55.09
CA GLY A 77 -13.48 -12.30 55.53
C GLY A 77 -12.05 -12.69 55.24
N PRO A 78 -11.08 -11.83 55.47
CA PRO A 78 -9.67 -12.08 55.19
C PRO A 78 -9.15 -13.32 55.92
N GLY A 79 -8.51 -14.25 55.17
CA GLY A 79 -7.98 -15.52 55.71
C GLY A 79 -9.02 -16.57 56.04
N ALA A 80 -10.30 -16.28 55.86
CA ALA A 80 -11.35 -17.31 56.04
C ALA A 80 -11.30 -18.31 54.91
N ARG A 81 -11.53 -19.60 55.25
CA ARG A 81 -11.51 -20.73 54.32
C ARG A 81 -12.81 -21.50 54.40
N ILE A 82 -13.46 -21.70 53.28
CA ILE A 82 -14.57 -22.59 53.09
C ILE A 82 -14.09 -23.72 52.19
N GLU A 83 -13.98 -24.94 52.75
CA GLU A 83 -13.50 -26.13 52.02
C GLU A 83 -14.53 -27.22 52.13
N SER A 84 -15.43 -27.31 51.18
CA SER A 84 -16.38 -28.43 51.10
C SER A 84 -15.76 -29.59 50.32
N GLY A 85 -15.97 -30.83 50.76
CA GLY A 85 -15.56 -32.00 50.00
C GLY A 85 -16.42 -32.21 48.74
N ASN A 86 -17.20 -33.30 48.75
CA ASN A 86 -18.19 -33.57 47.68
C ASN A 86 -19.51 -32.79 47.94
N ALA A 87 -19.45 -31.45 48.02
CA ALA A 87 -20.58 -30.59 48.21
C ALA A 87 -20.30 -29.17 47.62
N HIS A 88 -21.34 -28.39 47.43
CA HIS A 88 -21.17 -26.95 47.19
C HIS A 88 -20.53 -26.29 48.40
N ALA A 89 -19.61 -25.35 48.17
CA ALA A 89 -19.11 -24.52 49.26
C ALA A 89 -20.08 -23.37 49.57
N ILE A 90 -20.65 -22.71 48.53
CA ILE A 90 -21.72 -21.73 48.67
C ILE A 90 -22.81 -22.08 47.66
N SER A 91 -24.07 -22.22 48.11
CA SER A 91 -25.21 -22.45 47.23
C SER A 91 -26.39 -21.57 47.67
N VAL A 92 -26.79 -20.65 46.76
CA VAL A 92 -27.82 -19.64 47.11
C VAL A 92 -28.78 -19.43 45.93
N GLY A 93 -30.02 -19.04 46.24
CA GLY A 93 -31.08 -18.73 45.30
C GLY A 93 -30.94 -17.31 44.74
N THR A 94 -31.93 -16.48 45.06
CA THR A 94 -32.11 -15.20 44.36
C THR A 94 -31.75 -13.98 45.23
N GLY A 95 -31.13 -12.96 44.65
CA GLY A 95 -30.94 -11.63 45.24
C GLY A 95 -29.82 -11.53 46.29
N ASN A 96 -28.84 -12.41 46.26
CA ASN A 96 -27.78 -12.43 47.25
C ASN A 96 -26.60 -11.55 46.85
N THR A 97 -25.90 -11.00 47.84
CA THR A 97 -24.61 -10.31 47.68
C THR A 97 -23.54 -11.10 48.40
N ILE A 98 -22.51 -11.52 47.68
CA ILE A 98 -21.41 -12.33 48.19
C ILE A 98 -20.11 -11.55 48.02
N SER A 99 -19.33 -11.38 49.10
CA SER A 99 -17.99 -10.79 49.03
C SER A 99 -16.95 -11.73 49.63
N LEU A 100 -15.82 -11.89 48.92
CA LEU A 100 -14.64 -12.58 49.38
C LEU A 100 -13.53 -11.55 49.56
N ASP A 101 -13.14 -11.28 50.79
CA ASP A 101 -12.24 -10.20 51.12
C ASP A 101 -10.79 -10.69 51.41
N GLY A 102 -9.80 -9.91 50.99
CA GLY A 102 -8.39 -10.25 51.23
C GLY A 102 -8.03 -11.61 50.67
N ASN A 103 -7.33 -12.43 51.42
CA ASN A 103 -6.93 -13.80 51.06
C ASN A 103 -7.97 -14.88 51.40
N ALA A 104 -9.25 -14.58 51.31
CA ALA A 104 -10.33 -15.55 51.48
C ALA A 104 -10.22 -16.70 50.47
N GLN A 105 -10.51 -17.91 50.90
CA GLN A 105 -10.50 -19.11 50.04
C GLN A 105 -11.81 -19.86 50.10
N VAL A 106 -12.39 -20.13 48.95
CA VAL A 106 -13.58 -20.95 48.79
C VAL A 106 -13.32 -22.03 47.82
N SER A 107 -13.33 -23.30 48.25
CA SER A 107 -13.04 -24.42 47.38
C SER A 107 -13.94 -25.65 47.70
N ASN A 108 -14.03 -26.50 46.69
CA ASN A 108 -14.52 -27.88 46.83
C ASN A 108 -13.58 -28.86 46.15
N SER A 109 -13.71 -30.16 46.51
CA SER A 109 -12.88 -31.22 45.97
C SER A 109 -13.71 -32.42 45.48
N VAL A 110 -14.67 -32.14 44.60
CA VAL A 110 -15.59 -33.16 44.05
C VAL A 110 -14.84 -34.15 43.17
N THR A 111 -14.90 -35.44 43.54
CA THR A 111 -14.20 -36.53 42.83
C THR A 111 -15.12 -37.48 42.08
N THR A 112 -16.42 -37.47 42.41
CA THR A 112 -17.42 -38.30 41.76
C THR A 112 -18.72 -37.54 41.63
N GLY A 113 -19.02 -37.07 40.44
CA GLY A 113 -20.32 -36.55 40.04
C GLY A 113 -21.30 -37.71 39.81
N GLY A 114 -22.56 -37.48 40.07
CA GLY A 114 -23.63 -38.39 39.69
C GLY A 114 -23.65 -38.69 38.20
N PRO A 115 -24.19 -39.77 37.70
CA PRO A 115 -24.09 -40.17 36.31
C PRO A 115 -24.80 -39.19 35.39
N GLY A 116 -24.03 -38.49 34.60
CA GLY A 116 -24.42 -38.07 33.26
C GLY A 116 -25.37 -36.89 33.08
N ASN A 117 -25.63 -36.07 34.08
CA ASN A 117 -26.40 -34.83 33.90
C ASN A 117 -25.55 -33.63 34.32
N TYR A 118 -25.26 -32.77 33.40
CA TYR A 118 -24.61 -31.46 33.65
C TYR A 118 -25.38 -30.61 34.68
N ASN A 119 -26.63 -30.93 34.97
CA ASN A 119 -27.52 -30.26 35.92
C ASN A 119 -27.35 -30.68 37.38
N ALA A 120 -26.42 -31.54 37.73
CA ALA A 120 -26.24 -32.05 39.08
C ALA A 120 -24.78 -32.00 39.56
N GLY A 121 -23.95 -31.19 38.91
CA GLY A 121 -22.59 -30.94 39.36
C GLY A 121 -22.55 -30.21 40.69
N LEU A 122 -21.63 -30.67 41.58
CA LEU A 122 -21.43 -29.98 42.86
C LEU A 122 -20.41 -28.86 42.68
N ASN A 123 -20.92 -27.66 42.29
CA ASN A 123 -20.08 -26.52 41.99
C ASN A 123 -19.51 -25.87 43.26
N THR A 124 -18.40 -25.17 43.20
CA THR A 124 -17.86 -24.50 44.39
C THR A 124 -18.78 -23.36 44.81
N ILE A 125 -19.14 -22.47 43.91
CA ILE A 125 -20.19 -21.45 44.14
C ILE A 125 -21.29 -21.64 43.10
N GLU A 126 -22.54 -21.77 43.57
CA GLU A 126 -23.71 -21.87 42.71
C GLU A 126 -24.78 -20.87 43.11
N PHE A 127 -25.36 -20.19 42.12
CA PHE A 127 -26.44 -19.25 42.37
C PHE A 127 -27.44 -19.16 41.20
N GLU A 128 -28.70 -18.88 41.58
CA GLU A 128 -29.80 -18.75 40.62
C GLU A 128 -29.86 -17.35 40.00
N HIS A 129 -30.70 -16.44 40.55
CA HIS A 129 -31.00 -15.18 39.86
C HIS A 129 -30.54 -13.94 40.65
N THR A 130 -30.18 -12.88 39.95
CA THR A 130 -29.92 -11.53 40.51
C THR A 130 -28.88 -11.49 41.64
N ASN A 131 -27.91 -12.33 41.61
CA ASN A 131 -26.84 -12.38 42.60
C ASN A 131 -25.65 -11.52 42.18
N THR A 132 -24.92 -10.99 43.14
CA THR A 132 -23.65 -10.28 42.93
C THR A 132 -22.55 -10.97 43.72
N LEU A 133 -21.47 -11.35 43.04
CA LEU A 133 -20.26 -11.90 43.64
C LEU A 133 -19.08 -10.97 43.39
N MET A 134 -18.41 -10.56 44.46
CA MET A 134 -17.15 -9.82 44.40
C MET A 134 -16.00 -10.68 44.98
N ILE A 135 -14.96 -10.91 44.20
CA ILE A 135 -13.78 -11.66 44.60
C ILE A 135 -12.61 -10.66 44.72
N GLY A 136 -12.13 -10.45 45.92
CA GLY A 136 -11.05 -9.51 46.24
C GLY A 136 -9.70 -9.95 45.66
N ALA A 137 -8.72 -9.04 45.61
CA ALA A 137 -7.47 -9.20 44.88
C ALA A 137 -6.64 -10.47 45.23
N ASP A 138 -6.65 -10.88 46.48
CA ASP A 138 -5.90 -12.09 46.96
C ASP A 138 -6.86 -13.25 47.27
N ALA A 139 -8.14 -13.10 46.97
CA ALA A 139 -9.13 -14.14 47.21
C ALA A 139 -9.13 -15.19 46.08
N ARG A 140 -9.52 -16.42 46.44
CA ARG A 140 -9.56 -17.55 45.52
C ARG A 140 -10.86 -18.32 45.60
N VAL A 141 -11.43 -18.63 44.44
CA VAL A 141 -12.52 -19.60 44.25
C VAL A 141 -11.99 -20.76 43.40
N ALA A 142 -12.10 -21.99 43.92
CA ALA A 142 -11.49 -23.12 43.23
C ALA A 142 -12.33 -24.40 43.27
N ALA A 143 -12.55 -25.02 42.11
CA ALA A 143 -12.95 -26.41 41.99
C ALA A 143 -11.68 -27.27 41.87
N GLU A 144 -11.30 -27.95 42.98
CA GLU A 144 -10.03 -28.69 43.08
C GLU A 144 -10.20 -30.20 42.81
N GLY A 145 -11.44 -30.66 42.60
CA GLY A 145 -11.76 -32.05 42.33
C GLY A 145 -11.47 -32.48 40.89
N THR A 146 -11.65 -33.78 40.64
CA THR A 146 -11.43 -34.43 39.35
C THR A 146 -12.69 -34.64 38.53
N ASP A 147 -13.83 -34.21 39.03
CA ASP A 147 -15.10 -34.30 38.31
C ASP A 147 -15.22 -33.18 37.27
N PRO A 148 -15.33 -33.53 35.96
CA PRO A 148 -15.46 -32.51 34.92
C PRO A 148 -16.79 -31.73 34.98
N ALA A 149 -17.78 -32.18 35.75
CA ALA A 149 -19.04 -31.46 35.95
C ALA A 149 -18.98 -30.53 37.19
N ALA A 150 -17.86 -30.45 37.92
CA ALA A 150 -17.68 -29.53 39.04
C ALA A 150 -16.98 -28.26 38.57
N HIS A 151 -17.69 -27.16 38.60
CA HIS A 151 -17.21 -25.82 38.18
C HIS A 151 -16.90 -24.98 39.41
N ALA A 152 -15.96 -23.99 39.24
CA ALA A 152 -15.65 -23.10 40.36
C ALA A 152 -16.81 -22.09 40.57
N ILE A 153 -17.43 -21.57 39.55
CA ILE A 153 -18.66 -20.75 39.66
C ILE A 153 -19.67 -21.27 38.64
N ALA A 154 -20.90 -21.49 39.07
CA ALA A 154 -22.00 -21.88 38.21
C ALA A 154 -23.21 -20.96 38.39
N PHE A 155 -23.69 -20.48 37.25
CA PHE A 155 -24.95 -19.78 37.13
C PHE A 155 -26.03 -20.74 36.66
N THR A 156 -27.04 -20.96 37.47
CA THR A 156 -28.22 -21.75 37.10
C THR A 156 -29.40 -20.84 36.73
N GLY A 157 -29.21 -19.52 36.82
CA GLY A 157 -30.19 -18.50 36.49
C GLY A 157 -29.59 -17.21 35.93
N ARG A 158 -30.34 -16.13 35.93
CA ARG A 158 -30.10 -14.91 35.18
C ARG A 158 -29.73 -13.69 36.02
N THR A 159 -29.22 -12.64 35.36
CA THR A 159 -28.93 -11.31 35.93
C THR A 159 -27.91 -11.37 37.06
N ASN A 160 -27.03 -12.36 37.02
CA ASN A 160 -25.93 -12.47 37.97
C ASN A 160 -24.74 -11.62 37.52
N VAL A 161 -24.01 -11.09 38.48
CA VAL A 161 -22.80 -10.28 38.24
C VAL A 161 -21.66 -10.86 39.05
N VAL A 162 -20.56 -11.18 38.36
CA VAL A 162 -19.29 -11.55 38.99
C VAL A 162 -18.27 -10.46 38.72
N THR A 163 -17.64 -9.93 39.78
CA THR A 163 -16.49 -9.03 39.68
C THR A 163 -15.26 -9.73 40.29
N ASN A 164 -14.31 -10.12 39.48
CA ASN A 164 -13.13 -10.85 39.89
C ASN A 164 -11.89 -9.98 39.91
N TYR A 165 -11.32 -9.72 41.07
CA TYR A 165 -9.98 -9.16 41.26
C TYR A 165 -8.95 -10.22 41.69
N GLY A 166 -9.40 -11.40 42.09
CA GLY A 166 -8.61 -12.51 42.60
C GLY A 166 -8.42 -13.63 41.57
N THR A 167 -8.56 -14.87 42.03
CA THR A 167 -8.40 -16.07 41.19
C THR A 167 -9.65 -16.94 41.22
N VAL A 168 -10.16 -17.29 40.05
CA VAL A 168 -11.18 -18.30 39.83
C VAL A 168 -10.54 -19.42 39.04
N SER A 169 -10.48 -20.64 39.62
CA SER A 169 -9.76 -21.76 38.99
C SER A 169 -10.56 -23.07 39.05
N SER A 170 -10.40 -23.91 38.02
CA SER A 170 -10.94 -25.25 38.00
C SER A 170 -9.85 -26.27 37.60
N ALA A 171 -9.83 -27.43 38.28
CA ALA A 171 -8.89 -28.51 37.98
C ALA A 171 -9.36 -29.37 36.80
N SER A 172 -10.65 -29.53 36.59
CA SER A 172 -11.21 -30.44 35.57
C SER A 172 -12.48 -29.92 34.87
N GLY A 173 -13.35 -29.18 35.54
CA GLY A 173 -14.50 -28.50 34.92
C GLY A 173 -14.15 -27.12 34.42
N ALA A 174 -15.15 -26.33 34.01
CA ALA A 174 -14.96 -24.93 33.68
C ALA A 174 -14.68 -24.11 34.95
N ALA A 175 -13.87 -23.04 34.83
CA ALA A 175 -13.72 -22.07 35.91
C ALA A 175 -15.05 -21.34 36.16
N ILE A 176 -15.73 -20.91 35.09
CA ILE A 176 -17.07 -20.34 35.16
C ILE A 176 -17.97 -21.06 34.15
N TRP A 177 -19.11 -21.52 34.62
CA TRP A 177 -20.11 -22.20 33.80
C TRP A 177 -21.47 -21.51 33.95
N ASN A 178 -22.13 -21.28 32.84
CA ASN A 178 -23.43 -20.65 32.76
C ASN A 178 -24.46 -21.64 32.21
N GLN A 179 -25.30 -22.19 33.09
CA GLN A 179 -26.42 -23.03 32.67
C GLN A 179 -27.67 -22.14 32.57
N LEU A 180 -28.16 -21.93 31.39
CA LEU A 180 -29.36 -21.15 31.17
C LEU A 180 -30.57 -22.06 31.01
N GLU A 181 -31.57 -21.83 31.88
CA GLU A 181 -32.90 -22.43 31.76
C GLU A 181 -33.96 -21.44 31.32
N ASP A 182 -33.67 -20.11 31.30
CA ASP A 182 -34.69 -19.05 31.11
C ASP A 182 -34.31 -17.93 30.12
N ASN A 183 -35.30 -17.53 29.31
CA ASN A 183 -35.26 -16.70 28.13
C ASN A 183 -35.12 -15.16 28.31
N PHE A 184 -34.68 -14.56 29.41
CA PHE A 184 -34.95 -13.13 29.57
C PHE A 184 -33.84 -12.14 29.91
N VAL A 185 -32.68 -12.46 30.49
CA VAL A 185 -31.60 -11.47 30.76
C VAL A 185 -30.23 -12.13 30.98
N SER A 186 -29.15 -11.47 30.46
CA SER A 186 -27.76 -11.92 30.49
C SER A 186 -27.09 -11.89 31.87
N ASN A 187 -26.16 -12.81 32.10
CA ASN A 187 -25.20 -12.74 33.19
C ASN A 187 -23.97 -11.90 32.76
N THR A 188 -23.27 -11.29 33.72
CA THR A 188 -22.13 -10.42 33.43
C THR A 188 -20.92 -10.80 34.27
N ILE A 189 -19.75 -10.92 33.64
CA ILE A 189 -18.46 -11.15 34.28
C ILE A 189 -17.56 -9.95 34.03
N TYR A 190 -17.05 -9.36 35.13
CA TYR A 190 -16.00 -8.34 35.11
C TYR A 190 -14.70 -8.98 35.64
N ASN A 191 -13.70 -9.22 34.78
CA ASN A 191 -12.44 -9.84 35.18
C ASN A 191 -11.30 -8.81 35.21
N TYR A 192 -10.76 -8.56 36.38
CA TYR A 192 -9.52 -7.81 36.64
C TYR A 192 -8.41 -8.73 37.17
N GLY A 193 -8.73 -9.96 37.52
CA GLY A 193 -7.85 -10.96 38.08
C GLY A 193 -7.61 -12.15 37.14
N VAL A 194 -7.59 -13.35 37.69
CA VAL A 194 -7.31 -14.58 36.95
C VAL A 194 -8.55 -15.46 36.90
N ILE A 195 -8.89 -15.93 35.70
CA ILE A 195 -9.86 -17.00 35.44
C ILE A 195 -9.10 -18.08 34.69
N GLU A 196 -8.99 -19.29 35.28
CA GLU A 196 -8.15 -20.32 34.66
C GLU A 196 -8.72 -21.74 34.86
N THR A 197 -8.46 -22.59 33.87
CA THR A 197 -8.57 -24.04 34.02
C THR A 197 -7.18 -24.62 33.91
N THR A 198 -6.91 -25.64 34.77
CA THR A 198 -5.67 -26.39 34.71
C THR A 198 -5.81 -27.67 33.91
N ALA A 199 -7.01 -28.04 33.47
CA ALA A 199 -7.27 -29.12 32.54
C ALA A 199 -6.65 -28.76 31.16
N ASN A 200 -5.85 -29.63 30.60
CA ASN A 200 -5.22 -29.40 29.31
C ASN A 200 -6.28 -29.28 28.20
N GLY A 201 -6.38 -28.13 27.59
CA GLY A 201 -7.41 -27.80 26.60
C GLY A 201 -8.82 -27.59 27.20
N GLY A 202 -8.91 -27.37 28.52
CA GLY A 202 -10.17 -27.18 29.22
C GLY A 202 -10.76 -25.80 29.03
N ASP A 203 -12.03 -25.66 29.38
CA ASP A 203 -12.79 -24.43 29.18
C ASP A 203 -12.69 -23.53 30.43
N ALA A 204 -12.26 -22.28 30.27
CA ALA A 204 -12.22 -21.32 31.35
C ALA A 204 -13.62 -20.71 31.57
N VAL A 205 -14.32 -20.37 30.51
CA VAL A 205 -15.68 -19.83 30.54
C VAL A 205 -16.54 -20.59 29.52
N VAL A 206 -17.63 -21.17 29.97
CA VAL A 206 -18.58 -21.92 29.12
C VAL A 206 -19.99 -21.38 29.34
N ILE A 207 -20.69 -21.14 28.25
CA ILE A 207 -22.11 -20.80 28.25
C ILE A 207 -22.88 -21.85 27.46
N GLY A 208 -24.01 -22.25 28.00
CA GLY A 208 -24.95 -23.14 27.34
C GLY A 208 -24.86 -24.58 27.73
N SER A 209 -25.89 -25.35 27.37
CA SER A 209 -25.98 -26.79 27.59
C SER A 209 -25.15 -27.51 26.53
N ALA A 210 -24.16 -28.30 26.94
CA ALA A 210 -23.44 -29.22 26.07
C ALA A 210 -24.35 -30.32 25.43
N THR A 211 -25.64 -30.31 25.64
CA THR A 211 -26.59 -31.33 25.21
C THR A 211 -27.61 -30.90 24.17
N GLY A 212 -27.44 -29.79 23.46
CA GLY A 212 -28.19 -29.50 22.22
C GLY A 212 -29.73 -29.47 22.37
N ASN A 213 -30.26 -29.16 23.50
CA ASN A 213 -31.69 -28.96 23.68
C ASN A 213 -32.01 -27.47 23.50
N GLY A 214 -32.21 -27.04 22.28
CA GLY A 214 -32.93 -25.87 21.76
C GLY A 214 -33.49 -24.78 22.69
N ALA A 215 -32.88 -24.51 23.82
CA ALA A 215 -33.18 -23.35 24.67
C ALA A 215 -32.47 -22.15 24.02
N THR A 216 -33.23 -21.20 23.54
CA THR A 216 -32.73 -19.91 23.04
C THR A 216 -32.06 -19.17 24.21
N ASP A 217 -30.78 -19.34 24.34
CA ASP A 217 -29.90 -18.59 25.24
C ASP A 217 -29.95 -17.11 24.85
N ARG A 218 -29.89 -16.18 25.84
CA ARG A 218 -29.90 -14.74 25.56
C ARG A 218 -28.61 -14.03 25.88
N GLY A 219 -27.51 -14.75 25.78
CA GLY A 219 -26.18 -14.21 25.79
C GLY A 219 -25.65 -13.81 27.17
N MET A 220 -24.31 -13.73 27.20
CA MET A 220 -23.52 -13.25 28.33
C MET A 220 -22.71 -12.03 27.96
N THR A 221 -22.31 -11.26 28.97
CA THR A 221 -21.32 -10.21 28.78
C THR A 221 -20.05 -10.52 29.58
N LEU A 222 -18.92 -10.71 28.90
CA LEU A 222 -17.62 -10.94 29.51
C LEU A 222 -16.72 -9.73 29.28
N TYR A 223 -16.30 -9.07 30.35
CA TYR A 223 -15.28 -8.02 30.32
C TYR A 223 -13.97 -8.57 30.86
N ASN A 224 -12.89 -8.48 30.08
CA ASN A 224 -11.54 -8.78 30.55
C ASN A 224 -10.71 -7.49 30.49
N TYR A 225 -10.54 -6.87 31.66
CA TYR A 225 -9.88 -5.57 31.78
C TYR A 225 -8.34 -5.70 31.73
N ALA A 226 -7.65 -4.59 31.58
CA ALA A 226 -6.18 -4.54 31.64
C ALA A 226 -5.64 -5.19 32.92
N GLY A 227 -4.73 -6.16 32.75
CA GLY A 227 -4.23 -6.99 33.83
C GLY A 227 -5.05 -8.27 34.09
N GLY A 228 -6.30 -8.32 33.62
CA GLY A 228 -7.12 -9.52 33.68
C GLY A 228 -6.57 -10.63 32.78
N ARG A 229 -6.58 -11.85 33.30
CA ARG A 229 -6.07 -13.03 32.61
C ARG A 229 -7.09 -14.13 32.53
N ILE A 230 -7.29 -14.68 31.33
CA ILE A 230 -8.12 -15.86 31.11
C ILE A 230 -7.25 -16.94 30.47
N THR A 231 -7.17 -18.13 31.12
CA THR A 231 -6.40 -19.28 30.63
C THR A 231 -7.35 -20.47 30.45
N GLY A 232 -7.52 -20.92 29.22
CA GLY A 232 -8.49 -21.93 28.77
C GLY A 232 -9.44 -21.32 27.73
N ASN A 233 -10.27 -22.16 27.15
CA ASN A 233 -11.20 -21.75 26.11
C ASN A 233 -12.32 -20.87 26.67
N VAL A 234 -12.78 -19.92 25.89
CA VAL A 234 -14.03 -19.20 26.08
C VAL A 234 -15.00 -19.68 25.02
N VAL A 235 -16.02 -20.41 25.43
CA VAL A 235 -17.04 -21.00 24.57
C VAL A 235 -18.39 -20.44 24.96
N LEU A 236 -18.94 -19.61 24.10
CA LEU A 236 -20.24 -18.95 24.32
C LEU A 236 -21.37 -19.77 23.70
N GLY A 237 -22.59 -19.54 24.14
CA GLY A 237 -23.75 -20.34 23.78
C GLY A 237 -24.44 -19.98 22.47
N GLU A 238 -25.77 -20.16 22.43
CA GLU A 238 -26.58 -19.83 21.25
C GLU A 238 -27.22 -18.41 21.33
N GLY A 239 -26.90 -17.64 22.38
CA GLY A 239 -27.46 -16.30 22.61
C GLY A 239 -26.71 -15.18 21.91
N ASP A 240 -27.15 -13.94 22.17
CA ASP A 240 -26.43 -12.74 21.72
C ASP A 240 -25.31 -12.42 22.72
N ASP A 241 -24.11 -12.86 22.47
CA ASP A 241 -22.99 -12.75 23.39
C ASP A 241 -22.09 -11.54 23.13
N THR A 242 -21.55 -10.99 24.22
CA THR A 242 -20.62 -9.87 24.13
C THR A 242 -19.34 -10.17 24.90
N VAL A 243 -18.22 -10.13 24.22
CA VAL A 243 -16.88 -10.17 24.82
C VAL A 243 -16.21 -8.81 24.63
N ARG A 244 -15.64 -8.29 25.73
CA ARG A 244 -14.91 -7.01 25.70
C ARG A 244 -13.54 -7.21 26.30
N LEU A 245 -12.51 -7.00 25.50
CA LEU A 245 -11.11 -7.18 25.88
C LEU A 245 -10.41 -5.84 25.89
N GLU A 246 -9.86 -5.45 27.03
CA GLU A 246 -9.05 -4.24 27.14
C GLU A 246 -7.58 -4.55 26.86
N ALA A 247 -6.88 -3.66 26.17
CA ALA A 247 -5.44 -3.81 25.90
C ALA A 247 -4.65 -3.97 27.21
N GLY A 248 -3.73 -4.93 27.24
CA GLY A 248 -3.04 -5.35 28.47
C GLY A 248 -3.75 -6.48 29.22
N SER A 249 -4.95 -6.91 28.79
CA SER A 249 -5.52 -8.19 29.22
C SER A 249 -4.94 -9.35 28.39
N THR A 250 -5.06 -10.57 28.91
CA THR A 250 -4.62 -11.77 28.18
C THR A 250 -5.74 -12.81 28.15
N LEU A 251 -5.86 -13.47 27.01
CA LEU A 251 -6.72 -14.62 26.81
C LEU A 251 -5.90 -15.69 26.06
N THR A 252 -5.81 -16.87 26.61
CA THR A 252 -5.13 -18.02 26.00
C THR A 252 -6.09 -19.19 25.90
N GLY A 253 -6.21 -19.81 24.75
CA GLY A 253 -7.23 -20.81 24.43
C GLY A 253 -8.13 -20.29 23.31
N SER A 254 -9.05 -21.10 22.79
CA SER A 254 -10.00 -20.67 21.76
C SER A 254 -10.98 -19.63 22.25
N LEU A 255 -11.47 -18.79 21.34
CA LEU A 255 -12.55 -17.86 21.59
C LEU A 255 -13.67 -18.12 20.57
N ASP A 256 -14.78 -18.67 21.06
CA ASP A 256 -15.91 -19.09 20.25
C ASP A 256 -17.18 -18.39 20.68
N GLY A 257 -17.80 -17.63 19.76
CA GLY A 257 -19.02 -16.86 19.99
C GLY A 257 -20.29 -17.72 20.03
N GLY A 258 -20.23 -19.00 19.58
CA GLY A 258 -21.39 -19.86 19.50
C GLY A 258 -22.03 -19.95 18.12
N ALA A 259 -22.87 -20.99 17.95
CA ALA A 259 -23.39 -21.33 16.62
C ALA A 259 -24.58 -20.45 16.18
N ALA A 260 -25.27 -19.79 17.10
CA ALA A 260 -26.45 -18.96 16.85
C ALA A 260 -26.36 -17.65 17.66
N GLY A 261 -27.31 -16.74 17.43
CA GLY A 261 -27.29 -15.42 18.07
C GLY A 261 -26.51 -14.37 17.27
N THR A 262 -26.35 -13.19 17.84
CA THR A 262 -25.53 -12.11 17.33
C THR A 262 -24.38 -11.83 18.31
N ASP A 263 -23.20 -12.32 17.98
CA ASP A 263 -22.05 -12.31 18.87
C ASP A 263 -21.07 -11.22 18.50
N VAL A 264 -20.64 -10.46 19.52
CA VAL A 264 -19.82 -9.27 19.31
C VAL A 264 -18.58 -9.31 20.20
N LEU A 265 -17.41 -9.22 19.55
CA LEU A 265 -16.13 -9.01 20.22
C LEU A 265 -15.72 -7.54 20.12
N TYR A 266 -15.53 -6.89 21.25
CA TYR A 266 -14.96 -5.54 21.35
C TYR A 266 -13.50 -5.60 21.78
N LEU A 267 -12.65 -4.90 21.03
CA LEU A 267 -11.24 -4.70 21.30
C LEU A 267 -11.04 -3.24 21.75
N GLU A 268 -10.74 -3.05 23.03
CA GLU A 268 -10.73 -1.76 23.69
C GLU A 268 -9.33 -1.37 24.18
N GLY A 269 -9.20 -0.18 24.73
CA GLY A 269 -8.00 0.33 25.38
C GLY A 269 -7.62 1.71 24.89
N THR A 270 -7.35 2.60 25.85
CA THR A 270 -6.94 3.99 25.59
C THR A 270 -5.43 4.14 25.36
N SER A 271 -4.66 3.06 25.59
CA SER A 271 -3.22 3.00 25.37
C SER A 271 -2.74 1.54 25.38
N GLY A 272 -1.51 1.32 24.91
CA GLY A 272 -0.88 0.01 24.95
C GLY A 272 -1.20 -0.87 23.73
N SER A 273 -1.03 -2.18 23.91
CA SER A 273 -1.31 -3.17 22.87
C SER A 273 -2.07 -4.36 23.44
N GLY A 274 -2.91 -4.96 22.61
CA GLY A 274 -3.54 -6.24 22.85
C GLY A 274 -3.19 -7.22 21.73
N GLU A 275 -3.16 -8.50 22.04
CA GLU A 275 -2.89 -9.55 21.07
C GLU A 275 -3.79 -10.75 21.31
N LEU A 276 -4.35 -11.30 20.23
CA LEU A 276 -5.04 -12.59 20.21
C LEU A 276 -4.36 -13.48 19.18
N THR A 277 -3.75 -14.57 19.68
CA THR A 277 -2.99 -15.51 18.84
C THR A 277 -3.79 -16.76 18.46
N GLN A 278 -4.90 -16.99 19.15
CA GLN A 278 -5.81 -18.11 18.93
C GLN A 278 -6.82 -17.79 17.82
N ASP A 279 -7.43 -18.85 17.29
CA ASP A 279 -8.56 -18.72 16.38
C ASP A 279 -9.78 -18.10 17.11
N ILE A 280 -10.47 -17.21 16.39
CA ILE A 280 -11.70 -16.56 16.81
C ILE A 280 -12.81 -17.03 15.89
N SER A 281 -13.79 -17.73 16.45
CA SER A 281 -14.84 -18.38 15.67
C SER A 281 -16.23 -17.89 16.09
N ASN A 282 -17.17 -17.95 15.14
CA ASN A 282 -18.60 -17.71 15.35
C ASN A 282 -19.00 -16.33 15.87
N PHE A 283 -18.16 -15.30 15.75
CA PHE A 283 -18.56 -13.92 16.01
C PHE A 283 -19.11 -13.27 14.72
N ASP A 284 -20.25 -12.56 14.85
CA ASP A 284 -20.82 -11.73 13.78
C ASP A 284 -19.99 -10.47 13.56
N GLU A 285 -19.52 -9.87 14.66
CA GLU A 285 -18.74 -8.64 14.63
C GLU A 285 -17.52 -8.70 15.53
N ILE A 286 -16.41 -8.20 15.01
CA ILE A 286 -15.17 -7.93 15.76
C ILE A 286 -14.90 -6.43 15.62
N ASN A 287 -15.05 -5.69 16.71
CA ASN A 287 -15.06 -4.25 16.72
C ASN A 287 -13.88 -3.65 17.49
N LYS A 288 -12.89 -3.07 16.81
CA LYS A 288 -11.86 -2.23 17.43
C LYS A 288 -12.36 -0.81 17.56
N ILE A 289 -12.63 -0.33 18.79
CA ILE A 289 -13.42 0.89 18.99
C ILE A 289 -12.64 2.09 19.54
N GLU A 290 -11.57 1.94 20.30
CA GLU A 290 -10.83 3.05 20.93
C GLU A 290 -9.54 3.41 20.20
N SER A 291 -9.13 4.69 20.26
CA SER A 291 -8.04 5.22 19.42
C SER A 291 -6.62 4.97 19.97
N GLY A 292 -6.49 4.68 21.26
CA GLY A 292 -5.17 4.70 21.91
C GLY A 292 -4.40 3.39 21.90
N ALA A 293 -5.07 2.27 21.68
CA ALA A 293 -4.44 0.94 21.68
C ALA A 293 -4.34 0.35 20.28
N THR A 294 -3.25 -0.41 20.02
CA THR A 294 -3.09 -1.27 18.86
C THR A 294 -3.50 -2.69 19.23
N TRP A 295 -4.31 -3.33 18.38
CA TRP A 295 -4.65 -4.74 18.53
C TRP A 295 -4.11 -5.57 17.38
N THR A 296 -3.56 -6.74 17.71
CA THR A 296 -3.07 -7.73 16.74
C THR A 296 -3.89 -9.02 16.85
N LEU A 297 -4.45 -9.46 15.72
CA LEU A 297 -5.17 -10.73 15.59
C LEU A 297 -4.35 -11.63 14.66
N SER A 298 -3.68 -12.63 15.24
CA SER A 298 -2.81 -13.55 14.50
C SER A 298 -3.39 -14.96 14.34
N GLY A 299 -4.48 -15.29 15.03
CA GLY A 299 -5.31 -16.45 14.73
C GLY A 299 -6.26 -16.20 13.53
N SER A 300 -6.88 -17.25 13.01
CA SER A 300 -7.88 -17.12 11.95
C SER A 300 -9.18 -16.52 12.48
N LEU A 301 -9.85 -15.72 11.62
CA LEU A 301 -11.14 -15.10 11.93
C LEU A 301 -12.22 -15.74 11.04
N GLY A 302 -13.14 -16.48 11.65
CA GLY A 302 -14.28 -16.99 10.91
C GLY A 302 -14.07 -18.35 10.22
N ALA A 303 -13.23 -19.22 10.78
CA ALA A 303 -13.33 -20.65 10.54
C ALA A 303 -14.62 -21.15 11.22
N ASN A 304 -15.78 -20.75 10.71
CA ASN A 304 -17.07 -20.98 11.32
C ASN A 304 -17.62 -22.33 10.91
N SER A 305 -17.80 -23.25 11.85
CA SER A 305 -18.52 -24.51 11.63
C SER A 305 -19.99 -24.29 11.22
N SER A 306 -20.55 -23.12 11.55
CA SER A 306 -21.91 -22.70 11.22
C SER A 306 -22.06 -22.02 9.85
N GLY A 307 -20.96 -21.66 9.16
CA GLY A 307 -20.99 -20.87 7.92
C GLY A 307 -21.40 -19.39 8.11
N LYS A 308 -21.37 -18.90 9.34
CA LYS A 308 -21.73 -17.53 9.74
C LYS A 308 -20.67 -16.53 9.23
N ALA A 309 -21.10 -15.45 8.60
CA ALA A 309 -20.20 -14.40 8.13
C ALA A 309 -19.73 -13.52 9.28
N THR A 310 -18.46 -13.18 9.30
CA THR A 310 -17.86 -12.28 10.29
C THR A 310 -17.53 -10.92 9.68
N VAL A 311 -17.94 -9.84 10.35
CA VAL A 311 -17.57 -8.47 9.97
C VAL A 311 -16.54 -7.92 10.96
N VAL A 312 -15.38 -7.54 10.46
CA VAL A 312 -14.30 -6.93 11.24
C VAL A 312 -14.33 -5.43 11.04
N ASN A 313 -14.55 -4.67 12.10
CA ASN A 313 -14.66 -3.21 12.06
C ASN A 313 -13.49 -2.55 12.81
N ALA A 314 -12.71 -1.71 12.14
CA ALA A 314 -11.77 -0.79 12.76
C ALA A 314 -12.42 0.61 12.80
N TYR A 315 -12.95 1.00 13.95
CA TYR A 315 -13.57 2.32 14.12
C TYR A 315 -12.57 3.40 14.50
N ASN A 316 -11.58 3.05 15.32
CA ASN A 316 -10.54 3.97 15.77
C ASN A 316 -9.23 3.22 16.08
N GLY A 317 -8.09 3.93 16.02
CA GLY A 317 -6.77 3.38 16.31
C GLY A 317 -6.31 2.38 15.24
N GLU A 318 -5.48 1.43 15.63
CA GLU A 318 -4.87 0.47 14.71
C GLU A 318 -5.31 -0.96 15.02
N LEU A 319 -5.74 -1.67 13.98
CA LEU A 319 -6.03 -3.09 14.01
C LEU A 319 -5.12 -3.80 13.00
N ILE A 320 -4.35 -4.75 13.46
CA ILE A 320 -3.45 -5.58 12.66
C ILE A 320 -4.01 -6.99 12.60
N VAL A 321 -4.25 -7.50 11.41
CA VAL A 321 -4.73 -8.87 11.19
C VAL A 321 -3.70 -9.61 10.36
N THR A 322 -3.13 -10.68 10.93
CA THR A 322 -2.08 -11.48 10.27
C THR A 322 -2.47 -12.94 10.10
N GLY A 323 -3.50 -13.41 10.81
CA GLY A 323 -4.03 -14.77 10.69
C GLY A 323 -4.56 -15.09 9.29
N ASP A 324 -4.56 -16.36 8.91
CA ASP A 324 -5.09 -16.79 7.61
C ASP A 324 -6.63 -16.80 7.63
N ASN A 325 -7.21 -15.92 6.83
CA ASN A 325 -8.67 -15.78 6.68
C ASN A 325 -9.17 -16.23 5.29
N SER A 326 -8.38 -16.99 4.56
CA SER A 326 -8.75 -17.52 3.24
C SER A 326 -9.97 -18.45 3.28
N ALA A 327 -10.25 -19.05 4.43
CA ALA A 327 -11.41 -19.90 4.69
C ALA A 327 -12.61 -19.16 5.31
N ALA A 328 -12.57 -17.83 5.45
CA ALA A 328 -13.68 -17.07 6.01
C ALA A 328 -14.98 -17.29 5.23
N ALA A 329 -16.09 -17.38 5.96
CA ALA A 329 -17.39 -17.65 5.36
C ALA A 329 -17.79 -16.61 4.30
N ALA A 330 -18.58 -17.01 3.33
CA ALA A 330 -19.11 -16.10 2.32
C ALA A 330 -19.90 -14.95 2.97
N GLY A 331 -19.60 -13.71 2.56
CA GLY A 331 -20.15 -12.50 3.17
C GLY A 331 -19.30 -11.87 4.27
N SER A 332 -18.25 -12.54 4.72
CA SER A 332 -17.30 -11.95 5.65
C SER A 332 -16.58 -10.76 5.03
N ALA A 333 -16.39 -9.70 5.81
CA ALA A 333 -15.85 -8.43 5.33
C ALA A 333 -15.05 -7.70 6.42
N MET A 334 -14.19 -6.78 5.97
CA MET A 334 -13.47 -5.87 6.84
C MET A 334 -13.85 -4.43 6.52
N THR A 335 -14.09 -3.63 7.54
CA THR A 335 -14.47 -2.21 7.38
C THR A 335 -13.57 -1.32 8.23
N VAL A 336 -13.08 -0.25 7.62
CA VAL A 336 -12.28 0.78 8.29
C VAL A 336 -13.03 2.09 8.28
N TRP A 337 -13.13 2.75 9.42
CA TRP A 337 -13.86 3.99 9.60
C TRP A 337 -12.92 5.15 9.97
N GLY A 338 -13.41 6.34 9.82
CA GLY A 338 -12.75 7.63 9.95
C GLY A 338 -11.56 7.74 10.92
N GLY A 339 -10.35 7.72 10.45
CA GLY A 339 -9.13 7.87 11.25
C GLY A 339 -8.52 6.57 11.76
N ALA A 340 -9.21 5.44 11.63
CA ALA A 340 -8.66 4.13 11.93
C ALA A 340 -7.72 3.63 10.84
N ARG A 341 -6.85 2.71 11.23
CA ARG A 341 -5.98 1.96 10.34
C ARG A 341 -6.22 0.46 10.52
N LEU A 342 -6.50 -0.22 9.43
CA LEU A 342 -6.50 -1.68 9.35
C LEU A 342 -5.25 -2.10 8.57
N GLN A 343 -4.46 -3.00 9.14
CA GLN A 343 -3.33 -3.60 8.46
C GLN A 343 -3.61 -5.09 8.20
N VAL A 344 -3.45 -5.51 6.94
CA VAL A 344 -3.65 -6.89 6.49
C VAL A 344 -2.53 -7.30 5.52
N ASN A 345 -2.48 -8.59 5.20
CA ASN A 345 -1.79 -9.13 4.03
C ASN A 345 -2.79 -9.89 3.13
N THR A 346 -2.36 -10.48 2.04
CA THR A 346 -3.29 -11.17 1.12
C THR A 346 -3.92 -12.44 1.68
N THR A 347 -3.32 -13.08 2.69
CA THR A 347 -3.90 -14.26 3.36
C THR A 347 -4.82 -13.88 4.51
N SER A 348 -4.55 -12.75 5.17
CA SER A 348 -5.37 -12.26 6.27
C SER A 348 -6.56 -11.38 5.84
N ALA A 349 -6.54 -10.89 4.59
CA ALA A 349 -7.62 -10.08 4.03
C ALA A 349 -8.86 -10.93 3.70
N MET A 350 -10.03 -10.50 4.15
CA MET A 350 -11.30 -11.09 3.74
C MET A 350 -11.70 -10.66 2.32
N ALA A 351 -12.70 -11.35 1.73
CA ALA A 351 -13.11 -11.15 0.33
C ALA A 351 -13.59 -9.72 0.00
N ALA A 352 -14.01 -8.95 1.00
CA ALA A 352 -14.39 -7.55 0.85
C ALA A 352 -13.70 -6.69 1.91
N ILE A 353 -13.10 -5.57 1.49
CA ILE A 353 -12.58 -4.55 2.40
C ILE A 353 -13.17 -3.20 2.02
N GLN A 354 -13.80 -2.54 2.99
CA GLN A 354 -14.35 -1.20 2.83
C GLN A 354 -13.58 -0.20 3.68
N SER A 355 -13.08 0.87 3.05
CA SER A 355 -12.46 1.99 3.76
C SER A 355 -13.33 3.24 3.65
N ASN A 356 -13.67 3.88 4.77
CA ASN A 356 -14.59 4.99 4.84
C ASN A 356 -13.96 6.25 5.47
N GLY A 357 -14.36 7.42 5.00
CA GLY A 357 -13.90 8.69 5.54
C GLY A 357 -12.39 8.87 5.39
N SER A 358 -11.68 9.12 6.50
CA SER A 358 -10.22 9.20 6.57
C SER A 358 -9.55 7.86 6.93
N GLY A 359 -10.30 6.77 6.97
CA GLY A 359 -9.77 5.44 7.26
C GLY A 359 -8.75 4.97 6.23
N VAL A 360 -7.83 4.12 6.65
CA VAL A 360 -6.81 3.52 5.79
C VAL A 360 -6.80 2.01 5.96
N ALA A 361 -7.06 1.27 4.87
CA ALA A 361 -6.80 -0.16 4.82
C ALA A 361 -5.44 -0.40 4.13
N ALA A 362 -4.48 -0.92 4.88
CA ALA A 362 -3.11 -1.12 4.41
C ALA A 362 -2.81 -2.60 4.16
N PHE A 363 -2.36 -2.93 2.96
CA PHE A 363 -1.73 -4.20 2.66
C PHE A 363 -0.25 -4.14 2.99
N SER A 364 0.13 -4.67 4.15
CA SER A 364 1.53 -4.82 4.56
C SER A 364 2.08 -6.14 4.02
N GLN A 365 2.50 -6.13 2.76
CA GLN A 365 2.86 -7.31 2.00
C GLN A 365 4.38 -7.49 1.98
N GLN A 366 4.90 -8.47 2.72
CA GLN A 366 6.35 -8.76 2.76
C GLN A 366 6.77 -9.75 1.66
N THR A 367 5.86 -10.61 1.25
CA THR A 367 6.05 -11.58 0.16
C THR A 367 5.00 -11.31 -0.93
N ASP A 368 5.21 -11.85 -2.12
CA ASP A 368 4.26 -11.67 -3.22
C ASP A 368 2.92 -12.35 -2.90
N GLY A 369 1.83 -11.67 -3.24
CA GLY A 369 0.49 -12.18 -3.00
C GLY A 369 -0.55 -11.61 -3.96
N THR A 370 -1.69 -12.32 -4.09
CA THR A 370 -2.81 -11.91 -4.93
C THR A 370 -4.05 -11.67 -4.08
N TYR A 371 -4.69 -10.54 -4.28
CA TYR A 371 -5.98 -10.23 -3.69
C TYR A 371 -7.04 -10.12 -4.80
N ALA A 372 -7.98 -11.05 -4.78
CA ALA A 372 -9.08 -11.11 -5.76
C ALA A 372 -10.39 -10.51 -5.23
N GLY A 373 -10.41 -10.09 -3.97
CA GLY A 373 -11.57 -9.48 -3.33
C GLY A 373 -11.85 -8.05 -3.82
N VAL A 374 -12.89 -7.45 -3.27
CA VAL A 374 -13.34 -6.10 -3.64
C VAL A 374 -12.90 -5.07 -2.62
N LEU A 375 -12.25 -4.02 -3.09
CA LEU A 375 -11.91 -2.82 -2.32
C LEU A 375 -12.94 -1.73 -2.63
N SER A 376 -13.57 -1.16 -1.59
CA SER A 376 -14.67 -0.21 -1.74
C SER A 376 -14.63 0.94 -0.73
N GLY A 377 -15.53 1.91 -0.87
CA GLY A 377 -15.68 3.03 0.06
C GLY A 377 -14.96 4.33 -0.35
N GLY A 378 -15.05 5.34 0.49
CA GLY A 378 -14.47 6.67 0.24
C GLY A 378 -13.11 6.94 0.90
N GLY A 379 -12.65 6.02 1.75
CA GLY A 379 -11.34 6.11 2.42
C GLY A 379 -10.18 5.62 1.56
N ASN A 380 -9.00 5.58 2.14
CA ASN A 380 -7.77 5.27 1.44
C ASN A 380 -7.37 3.79 1.58
N PHE A 381 -6.63 3.32 0.59
CA PHE A 381 -5.91 2.05 0.62
C PHE A 381 -4.41 2.33 0.54
N ALA A 382 -3.60 1.49 1.19
CA ALA A 382 -2.15 1.62 1.14
C ALA A 382 -1.50 0.28 0.79
N LYS A 383 -0.45 0.31 -0.02
CA LYS A 383 0.48 -0.80 -0.21
C LYS A 383 1.77 -0.50 0.51
N GLU A 384 2.14 -1.38 1.40
CA GLU A 384 3.33 -1.31 2.24
C GLU A 384 4.08 -2.65 2.22
N GLY A 385 5.35 -2.65 2.66
CA GLY A 385 6.21 -3.82 2.62
C GLY A 385 6.73 -4.18 1.23
N ALA A 386 7.87 -4.86 1.17
CA ALA A 386 8.68 -5.04 -0.04
C ALA A 386 8.09 -5.99 -1.09
N GLY A 387 7.17 -6.88 -0.70
CA GLY A 387 6.54 -7.85 -1.61
C GLY A 387 5.54 -7.21 -2.57
N SER A 388 5.12 -7.95 -3.59
CA SER A 388 4.15 -7.51 -4.57
C SER A 388 2.71 -7.82 -4.14
N LEU A 389 1.79 -6.91 -4.44
CA LEU A 389 0.34 -7.10 -4.32
C LEU A 389 -0.30 -7.11 -5.70
N THR A 390 -0.79 -8.25 -6.16
CA THR A 390 -1.57 -8.34 -7.39
C THR A 390 -3.05 -8.12 -7.07
N LEU A 391 -3.64 -7.08 -7.64
CA LEU A 391 -5.07 -6.78 -7.52
C LEU A 391 -5.80 -7.27 -8.78
N THR A 392 -6.70 -8.24 -8.62
CA THR A 392 -7.48 -8.79 -9.75
C THR A 392 -8.97 -8.47 -9.65
N GLY A 393 -9.45 -8.05 -8.47
CA GLY A 393 -10.84 -7.65 -8.26
C GLY A 393 -11.21 -6.34 -8.97
N VAL A 394 -12.49 -6.19 -9.30
CA VAL A 394 -13.06 -4.91 -9.74
C VAL A 394 -13.33 -4.06 -8.51
N ASN A 395 -12.50 -3.03 -8.33
CA ASN A 395 -12.52 -2.18 -7.16
C ASN A 395 -13.35 -0.91 -7.38
N THR A 396 -14.05 -0.45 -6.35
CA THR A 396 -15.00 0.68 -6.46
C THR A 396 -14.69 1.84 -5.51
N TYR A 397 -13.57 1.76 -4.76
CA TYR A 397 -13.19 2.85 -3.85
C TYR A 397 -12.93 4.16 -4.61
N THR A 398 -13.22 5.28 -3.94
CA THR A 398 -13.05 6.63 -4.50
C THR A 398 -11.93 7.43 -3.83
N GLY A 399 -11.35 6.92 -2.74
CA GLY A 399 -10.20 7.50 -2.07
C GLY A 399 -8.89 7.29 -2.82
N ALA A 400 -7.76 7.45 -2.15
CA ALA A 400 -6.45 7.25 -2.73
C ALA A 400 -5.97 5.79 -2.58
N LEU A 401 -5.22 5.31 -3.58
CA LEU A 401 -4.30 4.19 -3.43
C LEU A 401 -2.90 4.74 -3.19
N GLN A 402 -2.36 4.51 -2.02
CA GLN A 402 -1.04 4.96 -1.59
C GLN A 402 -0.01 3.85 -1.83
N LEU A 403 0.99 4.12 -2.64
CA LEU A 403 2.09 3.22 -2.99
C LEU A 403 3.34 3.69 -2.23
N LYS A 404 3.61 3.06 -1.08
CA LYS A 404 4.71 3.47 -0.19
C LYS A 404 5.93 2.58 -0.36
N GLU A 405 5.73 1.27 -0.55
CA GLU A 405 6.81 0.31 -0.69
C GLU A 405 6.35 -0.89 -1.53
N GLY A 406 7.30 -1.57 -2.18
CA GLY A 406 7.03 -2.73 -3.01
C GLY A 406 6.22 -2.39 -4.26
N LYS A 407 5.39 -3.32 -4.70
CA LYS A 407 4.76 -3.25 -6.01
C LYS A 407 3.25 -3.55 -5.94
N VAL A 408 2.43 -2.78 -6.65
CA VAL A 408 1.05 -3.15 -6.99
C VAL A 408 1.01 -3.56 -8.46
N ILE A 409 0.47 -4.73 -8.74
CA ILE A 409 0.36 -5.31 -10.09
C ILE A 409 -1.11 -5.32 -10.49
N VAL A 410 -1.41 -4.76 -11.67
CA VAL A 410 -2.76 -4.69 -12.22
C VAL A 410 -2.78 -5.02 -13.72
N SER A 411 -3.90 -5.56 -14.19
CA SER A 411 -4.13 -5.84 -15.61
C SER A 411 -5.24 -4.99 -16.24
N ALA A 412 -5.98 -4.23 -15.43
CA ALA A 412 -7.09 -3.41 -15.88
C ALA A 412 -7.23 -2.15 -15.01
N ALA A 413 -7.81 -1.10 -15.56
CA ALA A 413 -8.00 0.17 -14.86
C ALA A 413 -8.96 0.04 -13.65
N GLU A 414 -9.90 -0.88 -13.71
CA GLU A 414 -10.87 -1.20 -12.66
C GLU A 414 -10.21 -1.79 -11.40
N ASN A 415 -9.04 -2.39 -11.54
CA ASN A 415 -8.29 -2.91 -10.38
C ASN A 415 -7.79 -1.77 -9.47
N LEU A 416 -7.69 -0.55 -9.98
CA LEU A 416 -7.24 0.65 -9.27
C LEU A 416 -8.37 1.47 -8.63
N GLY A 417 -9.56 0.90 -8.46
CA GLY A 417 -10.72 1.59 -7.91
C GLY A 417 -11.55 2.35 -8.93
N ALA A 418 -12.46 3.21 -8.48
CA ALA A 418 -13.30 4.04 -9.34
C ALA A 418 -12.44 4.97 -10.22
N ALA A 419 -12.96 5.40 -11.36
CA ALA A 419 -12.22 6.23 -12.32
C ALA A 419 -11.74 7.57 -11.74
N ASN A 420 -12.40 8.08 -10.70
CA ASN A 420 -12.04 9.31 -9.97
C ASN A 420 -11.18 9.08 -8.73
N SER A 421 -10.80 7.84 -8.42
CA SER A 421 -9.84 7.55 -7.35
C SER A 421 -8.47 8.18 -7.65
N ARG A 422 -7.67 8.39 -6.62
CA ARG A 422 -6.33 8.98 -6.76
C ARG A 422 -5.26 7.93 -6.60
N LEU A 423 -4.10 8.22 -7.17
CA LEU A 423 -2.89 7.43 -6.97
C LEU A 423 -1.83 8.33 -6.29
N GLU A 424 -1.26 7.85 -5.20
CA GLU A 424 -0.25 8.58 -4.42
C GLU A 424 0.99 7.70 -4.28
N PHE A 425 2.13 8.18 -4.77
CA PHE A 425 3.41 7.48 -4.66
C PHE A 425 4.29 8.14 -3.60
N ASP A 426 4.91 7.31 -2.78
CA ASP A 426 5.99 7.69 -1.87
C ASP A 426 7.00 6.53 -1.76
N GLY A 427 7.58 6.13 -2.91
CA GLY A 427 8.58 5.07 -3.04
C GLY A 427 8.10 3.78 -3.72
N GLY A 428 6.79 3.54 -3.83
CA GLY A 428 6.28 2.29 -4.40
C GLY A 428 6.20 2.24 -5.92
N THR A 429 5.81 1.08 -6.46
CA THR A 429 5.73 0.79 -7.89
C THR A 429 4.31 0.40 -8.30
N LEU A 430 3.81 1.00 -9.39
CA LEU A 430 2.66 0.47 -10.13
C LEU A 430 3.15 -0.32 -11.34
N ASN A 431 2.85 -1.60 -11.39
CA ASN A 431 3.12 -2.46 -12.54
C ASN A 431 1.83 -2.71 -13.34
N THR A 432 1.89 -2.50 -14.64
CA THR A 432 0.77 -2.80 -15.56
C THR A 432 1.18 -3.89 -16.53
N THR A 433 0.33 -4.92 -16.65
CA THR A 433 0.63 -6.12 -17.45
C THR A 433 -0.10 -6.15 -18.79
N SER A 434 -0.98 -5.19 -19.07
CA SER A 434 -1.79 -5.08 -20.29
C SER A 434 -1.93 -3.62 -20.71
N ASP A 435 -2.41 -3.39 -21.93
CA ASP A 435 -2.79 -2.05 -22.37
C ASP A 435 -3.87 -1.47 -21.45
N MET A 436 -3.64 -0.24 -21.00
CA MET A 436 -4.56 0.40 -20.07
C MET A 436 -4.59 1.92 -20.28
N THR A 437 -5.77 2.51 -20.10
CA THR A 437 -5.94 3.98 -20.04
C THR A 437 -6.44 4.40 -18.67
N SER A 438 -5.82 5.44 -18.10
CA SER A 438 -6.22 5.99 -16.80
C SER A 438 -6.17 7.51 -16.81
N ALA A 439 -7.25 8.13 -16.33
CA ALA A 439 -7.34 9.58 -16.12
C ALA A 439 -7.16 9.98 -14.64
N ARG A 440 -6.69 9.07 -13.79
CA ARG A 440 -6.55 9.30 -12.35
C ARG A 440 -5.53 10.38 -12.06
N ARG A 441 -5.88 11.24 -11.11
CA ARG A 441 -4.92 12.21 -10.56
C ARG A 441 -3.86 11.46 -9.77
N THR A 442 -2.61 11.83 -9.99
CA THR A 442 -1.47 11.22 -9.32
C THR A 442 -0.68 12.26 -8.55
N THR A 443 -0.23 11.91 -7.35
CA THR A 443 0.78 12.66 -6.60
C THR A 443 2.03 11.80 -6.50
N ILE A 444 3.19 12.39 -6.76
CA ILE A 444 4.50 11.74 -6.57
C ILE A 444 5.22 12.52 -5.48
N ASP A 445 5.22 11.96 -4.27
CA ASP A 445 5.85 12.57 -3.10
C ASP A 445 7.38 12.37 -3.13
N ALA A 446 8.08 12.87 -2.11
CA ALA A 446 9.55 12.93 -2.09
C ALA A 446 10.24 11.56 -2.27
N GLY A 447 9.59 10.47 -1.86
CA GLY A 447 10.07 9.11 -2.10
C GLY A 447 10.09 8.66 -3.57
N GLY A 448 9.46 9.46 -4.46
CA GLY A 448 9.32 9.13 -5.88
C GLY A 448 8.23 8.12 -6.17
N GLY A 449 8.05 7.79 -7.46
CA GLY A 449 7.07 6.80 -7.89
C GLY A 449 7.49 6.10 -9.18
N THR A 450 7.32 4.79 -9.21
CA THR A 450 7.71 3.98 -10.36
C THR A 450 6.49 3.48 -11.12
N PHE A 451 6.49 3.68 -12.44
CA PHE A 451 5.61 3.00 -13.37
C PHE A 451 6.39 1.93 -14.14
N GLU A 452 6.09 0.68 -13.86
CA GLU A 452 6.63 -0.46 -14.60
C GLU A 452 5.59 -0.95 -15.61
N VAL A 453 5.89 -0.82 -16.90
CA VAL A 453 4.98 -1.18 -17.98
C VAL A 453 5.52 -2.38 -18.73
N ALA A 454 4.73 -3.44 -18.83
CA ALA A 454 5.14 -4.69 -19.47
C ALA A 454 5.50 -4.50 -20.94
N GLY A 455 6.46 -5.27 -21.43
CA GLY A 455 6.89 -5.21 -22.82
C GLY A 455 5.75 -5.50 -23.81
N GLY A 456 5.67 -4.69 -24.86
CA GLY A 456 4.60 -4.79 -25.87
C GLY A 456 3.27 -4.15 -25.46
N THR A 457 3.18 -3.55 -24.26
CA THR A 457 1.96 -2.87 -23.80
C THR A 457 2.15 -1.36 -23.63
N THR A 458 1.04 -0.64 -23.62
CA THR A 458 0.98 0.81 -23.42
C THR A 458 0.09 1.15 -22.23
N LEU A 459 0.66 1.88 -21.28
CA LEU A 459 -0.09 2.57 -20.23
C LEU A 459 -0.32 4.02 -20.68
N ASN A 460 -1.56 4.36 -21.03
CA ASN A 460 -1.94 5.71 -21.39
C ASN A 460 -2.44 6.47 -20.15
N TRP A 461 -1.62 7.38 -19.61
CA TRP A 461 -1.94 8.18 -18.43
C TRP A 461 -2.34 9.60 -18.83
N THR A 462 -3.64 9.87 -18.80
CA THR A 462 -4.21 11.17 -19.19
C THR A 462 -4.46 12.09 -17.99
N GLY A 463 -4.38 11.56 -16.77
CA GLY A 463 -4.52 12.30 -15.53
C GLY A 463 -3.29 13.17 -15.22
N ARG A 464 -3.51 14.20 -14.39
CA ARG A 464 -2.42 15.08 -13.91
C ARG A 464 -1.51 14.33 -12.93
N MET A 465 -0.19 14.55 -13.06
CA MET A 465 0.81 14.13 -12.07
C MET A 465 1.42 15.36 -11.40
N LEU A 466 1.34 15.42 -10.07
CA LEU A 466 1.83 16.54 -9.27
C LEU A 466 2.82 16.00 -8.21
N GLY A 467 3.49 16.92 -7.52
CA GLY A 467 4.40 16.60 -6.42
C GLY A 467 5.84 16.96 -6.74
N ASN A 468 6.74 16.73 -5.80
CA ASN A 468 8.16 17.07 -5.92
C ASN A 468 9.05 15.84 -6.14
N GLY A 469 8.47 14.64 -6.12
CA GLY A 469 9.18 13.39 -6.34
C GLY A 469 9.46 13.12 -7.81
N THR A 470 10.37 12.19 -8.05
CA THR A 470 10.79 11.75 -9.38
C THR A 470 9.87 10.65 -9.91
N LEU A 471 9.41 10.79 -11.15
CA LEU A 471 8.78 9.72 -11.91
C LEU A 471 9.85 8.80 -12.48
N VAL A 472 9.79 7.53 -12.15
CA VAL A 472 10.66 6.49 -12.72
C VAL A 472 9.84 5.60 -13.65
N LYS A 473 10.30 5.41 -14.88
CA LYS A 473 9.73 4.47 -15.85
C LYS A 473 10.60 3.24 -15.98
N GLU A 474 10.01 2.11 -15.66
CA GLU A 474 10.60 0.78 -15.78
C GLU A 474 9.81 -0.10 -16.77
N GLY A 475 10.37 -1.27 -17.12
CA GLY A 475 9.77 -2.21 -18.05
C GLY A 475 9.86 -1.76 -19.52
N ALA A 476 9.81 -2.71 -20.45
CA ALA A 476 10.05 -2.47 -21.88
C ALA A 476 8.86 -1.85 -22.64
N GLY A 477 7.71 -1.67 -21.98
CA GLY A 477 6.51 -1.07 -22.59
C GLY A 477 6.56 0.45 -22.66
N THR A 478 5.44 1.06 -23.07
CA THR A 478 5.29 2.50 -23.25
C THR A 478 4.43 3.12 -22.14
N LEU A 479 4.92 4.17 -21.50
CA LEU A 479 4.13 5.08 -20.67
C LEU A 479 3.82 6.34 -21.48
N ALA A 480 2.57 6.50 -21.90
CA ALA A 480 2.12 7.67 -22.62
C ALA A 480 1.52 8.70 -21.66
N LEU A 481 2.10 9.89 -21.61
CA LEU A 481 1.77 10.98 -20.72
C LEU A 481 1.15 12.12 -21.51
N SER A 482 -0.16 12.33 -21.38
CA SER A 482 -0.89 13.42 -22.06
C SER A 482 -1.51 14.43 -21.10
N GLY A 483 -1.44 14.17 -19.78
CA GLY A 483 -1.89 15.10 -18.75
C GLY A 483 -0.95 16.27 -18.53
N PHE A 484 -1.43 17.26 -17.77
CA PHE A 484 -0.57 18.33 -17.24
C PHE A 484 0.22 17.78 -16.05
N ASN A 485 1.54 17.66 -16.19
CA ASN A 485 2.41 17.10 -15.18
C ASN A 485 3.33 18.17 -14.57
N ALA A 486 3.51 18.11 -13.26
CA ALA A 486 4.34 19.06 -12.50
C ALA A 486 5.06 18.31 -11.34
N HIS A 487 5.54 17.10 -11.61
CA HIS A 487 6.39 16.33 -10.72
C HIS A 487 7.87 16.74 -10.84
N GLY A 488 8.71 16.27 -9.92
CA GLY A 488 10.09 16.75 -9.75
C GLY A 488 11.07 16.40 -10.86
N GLY A 489 10.79 15.42 -11.72
CA GLY A 489 11.65 15.01 -12.84
C GLY A 489 11.27 13.64 -13.35
N THR A 490 11.86 13.21 -14.47
CA THR A 490 11.55 11.92 -15.11
C THR A 490 12.83 11.13 -15.39
N VAL A 491 12.88 9.89 -14.91
CA VAL A 491 13.94 8.92 -15.19
C VAL A 491 13.35 7.75 -15.97
N VAL A 492 13.92 7.46 -17.14
CA VAL A 492 13.50 6.35 -17.98
C VAL A 492 14.60 5.30 -17.99
N ASN A 493 14.40 4.21 -17.27
CA ASN A 493 15.39 3.12 -17.18
C ASN A 493 15.18 2.07 -18.26
N ALA A 494 13.96 1.91 -18.75
CA ALA A 494 13.66 0.98 -19.84
C ALA A 494 12.40 1.40 -20.61
N GLY A 495 12.30 0.94 -21.86
CA GLY A 495 11.15 1.18 -22.73
C GLY A 495 11.03 2.63 -23.18
N THR A 496 9.79 3.11 -23.24
CA THR A 496 9.45 4.42 -23.80
C THR A 496 8.62 5.26 -22.85
N VAL A 497 8.98 6.52 -22.68
CA VAL A 497 8.04 7.57 -22.25
C VAL A 497 7.60 8.33 -23.51
N GLN A 498 6.30 8.43 -23.73
CA GLN A 498 5.71 9.18 -24.84
C GLN A 498 4.97 10.40 -24.31
N ILE A 499 5.22 11.55 -24.94
CA ILE A 499 4.60 12.83 -24.55
C ILE A 499 3.87 13.46 -25.74
N SER A 500 2.82 14.23 -25.47
CA SER A 500 2.01 14.92 -26.46
C SER A 500 1.79 16.42 -26.15
N ASN A 501 2.47 16.95 -25.13
CA ASN A 501 2.42 18.35 -24.75
C ASN A 501 3.67 18.74 -23.95
N ASP A 502 3.91 20.05 -23.77
CA ASP A 502 5.09 20.63 -23.13
C ASP A 502 5.27 20.23 -21.66
N TYR A 503 4.21 19.85 -20.99
CA TYR A 503 4.21 19.48 -19.57
C TYR A 503 4.36 17.98 -19.32
N GLY A 504 4.54 17.18 -20.37
CA GLY A 504 4.54 15.71 -20.27
C GLY A 504 5.58 15.14 -19.30
N LEU A 505 6.74 15.79 -19.16
CA LEU A 505 7.87 15.32 -18.36
C LEU A 505 7.95 15.87 -16.93
N GLY A 506 7.00 16.71 -16.52
CA GLY A 506 7.06 17.43 -15.24
C GLY A 506 8.02 18.62 -15.28
N ASN A 507 8.42 19.12 -14.10
CA ASN A 507 9.20 20.35 -13.97
C ASN A 507 10.72 20.13 -13.85
N GLY A 508 11.17 18.90 -13.61
CA GLY A 508 12.57 18.59 -13.38
C GLY A 508 13.28 18.02 -14.60
N ALA A 509 14.50 17.56 -14.38
CA ALA A 509 15.35 17.01 -15.44
C ALA A 509 14.84 15.67 -15.97
N LEU A 510 15.18 15.37 -17.22
CA LEU A 510 15.00 14.07 -17.87
C LEU A 510 16.28 13.25 -17.77
N THR A 511 16.20 11.98 -17.41
CA THR A 511 17.31 11.01 -17.56
C THR A 511 16.87 9.84 -18.44
N LEU A 512 17.65 9.54 -19.47
CA LEU A 512 17.45 8.40 -20.34
C LEU A 512 18.60 7.39 -20.16
N ASN A 513 18.28 6.19 -19.66
CA ASN A 513 19.22 5.09 -19.44
C ASN A 513 18.99 4.00 -20.50
N ASN A 514 19.64 4.07 -21.66
CA ASN A 514 19.39 3.18 -22.82
C ASN A 514 17.89 3.09 -23.18
N SER A 515 17.20 4.20 -23.14
CA SER A 515 15.75 4.27 -23.23
C SER A 515 15.29 5.35 -24.20
N ARG A 516 13.97 5.51 -24.35
CA ARG A 516 13.40 6.36 -25.39
C ARG A 516 12.42 7.38 -24.84
N LEU A 517 12.57 8.62 -25.26
CA LEU A 517 11.55 9.66 -25.24
C LEU A 517 10.91 9.77 -26.63
N ALA A 518 9.60 9.64 -26.73
CA ALA A 518 8.84 9.83 -27.97
C ALA A 518 7.95 11.07 -27.86
N SER A 519 7.95 11.94 -28.88
CA SER A 519 7.01 13.06 -29.01
C SER A 519 6.05 12.82 -30.16
N THR A 520 4.76 13.06 -29.92
CA THR A 520 3.67 12.89 -30.93
C THR A 520 3.05 14.21 -31.37
N ALA A 521 3.54 15.31 -30.87
CA ALA A 521 3.09 16.66 -31.20
C ALA A 521 4.30 17.62 -31.23
N ASP A 522 4.07 18.88 -31.59
CA ASP A 522 5.05 19.93 -31.37
C ASP A 522 5.24 20.16 -29.87
N ILE A 523 6.46 20.08 -29.38
CA ILE A 523 6.82 20.16 -27.98
C ILE A 523 7.94 21.19 -27.80
N TYR A 524 7.82 22.00 -26.75
CA TYR A 524 8.86 22.91 -26.27
C TYR A 524 9.32 22.49 -24.88
N ALA A 525 10.60 22.16 -24.71
CA ALA A 525 11.17 21.71 -23.45
C ALA A 525 12.44 22.49 -23.09
N GLU A 526 12.49 23.05 -21.88
CA GLU A 526 13.65 23.77 -21.33
C GLU A 526 14.45 22.96 -20.30
N ALA A 527 13.93 21.80 -19.90
CA ALA A 527 14.54 20.97 -18.88
C ALA A 527 15.90 20.45 -19.31
N ALA A 528 16.85 20.37 -18.37
CA ALA A 528 18.09 19.66 -18.60
C ALA A 528 17.82 18.16 -18.82
N ALA A 529 18.68 17.53 -19.67
CA ALA A 529 18.62 16.08 -19.85
C ALA A 529 19.96 15.41 -19.58
N THR A 530 19.92 14.14 -19.21
CA THR A 530 21.10 13.27 -19.10
C THR A 530 20.88 12.02 -19.93
N VAL A 531 21.80 11.70 -20.80
CA VAL A 531 21.80 10.47 -21.59
C VAL A 531 22.91 9.53 -21.11
N ASN A 532 22.53 8.37 -20.60
CA ASN A 532 23.43 7.31 -20.15
C ASN A 532 23.25 6.10 -21.09
N GLY A 533 24.32 5.73 -21.82
CA GLY A 533 24.17 4.81 -22.95
C GLY A 533 23.47 5.50 -24.12
N ASN A 534 22.57 4.85 -24.83
CA ASN A 534 21.84 5.44 -25.96
C ASN A 534 20.54 6.10 -25.48
N GLY A 535 20.52 7.43 -25.42
CA GLY A 535 19.29 8.19 -25.19
C GLY A 535 18.58 8.49 -26.51
N THR A 536 17.44 7.85 -26.74
CA THR A 536 16.70 7.99 -28.00
C THR A 536 15.64 9.07 -27.90
N PHE A 537 15.70 10.04 -28.81
CA PHE A 537 14.66 11.03 -29.06
C PHE A 537 13.93 10.67 -30.36
N ASP A 538 12.68 10.26 -30.22
CA ASP A 538 11.82 9.87 -31.34
C ASP A 538 10.77 10.94 -31.60
N THR A 539 10.77 11.52 -32.79
CA THR A 539 9.83 12.56 -33.16
C THR A 539 8.90 12.12 -34.28
N ALA A 540 7.59 12.24 -34.05
CA ALA A 540 6.61 11.84 -35.06
C ALA A 540 6.74 12.67 -36.34
N ASN A 541 6.33 12.08 -37.46
CA ASN A 541 6.35 12.79 -38.76
C ASN A 541 5.52 14.07 -38.70
N GLY A 542 6.09 15.15 -39.22
CA GLY A 542 5.45 16.47 -39.27
C GLY A 542 5.45 17.24 -37.93
N THR A 543 6.12 16.72 -36.91
CA THR A 543 6.23 17.39 -35.60
C THR A 543 7.66 17.80 -35.28
N THR A 544 7.79 18.78 -34.38
CA THR A 544 9.07 19.29 -33.89
C THR A 544 9.13 19.17 -32.36
N LEU A 545 10.17 18.46 -31.87
CA LEU A 545 10.56 18.55 -30.46
C LEU A 545 11.67 19.59 -30.32
N GLN A 546 11.38 20.72 -29.72
CA GLN A 546 12.33 21.76 -29.40
C GLN A 546 12.90 21.54 -28.01
N TRP A 547 14.17 21.10 -27.94
CA TRP A 547 14.88 20.90 -26.68
C TRP A 547 15.86 22.03 -26.43
N MET A 548 15.50 22.98 -25.56
CA MET A 548 16.30 24.17 -25.26
C MET A 548 17.25 23.99 -24.08
N GLY A 549 16.99 23.00 -23.21
CA GLY A 549 17.86 22.67 -22.09
C GLY A 549 19.15 21.96 -22.51
N ASP A 550 20.15 22.01 -21.66
CA ASP A 550 21.42 21.33 -21.88
C ASP A 550 21.28 19.80 -21.76
N ILE A 551 21.94 19.08 -22.62
CA ILE A 551 21.97 17.60 -22.56
C ILE A 551 23.38 17.16 -22.18
N GLY A 552 23.47 16.47 -21.04
CA GLY A 552 24.72 15.91 -20.52
C GLY A 552 24.76 14.37 -20.56
N GLY A 553 25.81 13.80 -19.97
CA GLY A 553 25.97 12.35 -19.79
C GLY A 553 27.04 11.71 -20.67
N ALA A 554 27.34 10.44 -20.37
CA ALA A 554 28.38 9.70 -21.10
C ALA A 554 27.85 9.03 -22.39
N GLY A 555 26.53 9.02 -22.58
CA GLY A 555 25.88 8.31 -23.67
C GLY A 555 25.83 9.07 -24.98
N ALA A 556 25.24 8.43 -26.00
CA ALA A 556 24.97 9.02 -27.31
C ALA A 556 23.51 9.52 -27.40
N LEU A 557 23.30 10.63 -28.09
CA LEU A 557 21.99 11.07 -28.51
C LEU A 557 21.61 10.36 -29.81
N VAL A 558 20.51 9.62 -29.82
CA VAL A 558 20.00 8.93 -31.00
C VAL A 558 18.67 9.58 -31.41
N LYS A 559 18.62 10.15 -32.61
CA LYS A 559 17.39 10.70 -33.18
C LYS A 559 16.74 9.67 -34.11
N THR A 560 15.47 9.33 -33.82
CA THR A 560 14.61 8.49 -34.66
C THR A 560 13.29 9.20 -35.00
N GLY A 561 12.46 8.56 -35.83
CA GLY A 561 11.21 9.16 -36.32
C GLY A 561 11.46 10.25 -37.38
N ALA A 562 10.47 10.47 -38.25
CA ALA A 562 10.62 11.33 -39.43
C ALA A 562 10.46 12.84 -39.14
N GLY A 563 10.13 13.21 -37.90
CA GLY A 563 10.01 14.61 -37.48
C GLY A 563 11.35 15.28 -37.17
N THR A 564 11.29 16.45 -36.55
CA THR A 564 12.45 17.31 -36.27
C THR A 564 12.77 17.32 -34.77
N LEU A 565 14.05 17.23 -34.43
CA LEU A 565 14.59 17.51 -33.09
C LEU A 565 15.44 18.78 -33.19
N LEU A 566 14.99 19.87 -32.57
CA LEU A 566 15.78 21.10 -32.46
C LEU A 566 16.50 21.11 -31.12
N LEU A 567 17.82 21.23 -31.16
CA LEU A 567 18.70 21.31 -29.99
C LEU A 567 19.21 22.74 -29.82
N GLY A 568 18.74 23.42 -28.74
CA GLY A 568 19.11 24.81 -28.46
C GLY A 568 20.18 24.99 -27.39
N GLY A 569 20.28 24.04 -26.45
CA GLY A 569 21.19 24.10 -25.29
C GLY A 569 22.69 23.91 -25.63
N ASP A 570 23.53 24.12 -24.62
CA ASP A 570 24.97 23.78 -24.65
C ASP A 570 25.15 22.33 -24.14
N SER A 571 25.19 21.39 -25.06
CA SER A 571 25.19 19.97 -24.76
C SER A 571 26.59 19.41 -24.53
N LEU A 572 26.74 18.53 -23.50
CA LEU A 572 28.02 17.94 -23.08
C LEU A 572 28.01 16.42 -23.12
N TYR A 573 27.02 15.77 -23.75
CA TYR A 573 27.03 14.32 -23.90
C TYR A 573 28.20 13.85 -24.76
N ALA A 574 28.88 12.76 -24.32
CA ALA A 574 30.16 12.37 -24.86
C ALA A 574 30.08 11.39 -26.05
N GLY A 575 28.98 10.61 -26.13
CA GLY A 575 28.88 9.50 -27.10
C GLY A 575 28.54 9.90 -28.55
N GLY A 576 28.41 11.21 -28.82
CA GLY A 576 28.09 11.74 -30.15
C GLY A 576 26.58 11.73 -30.48
N THR A 577 26.28 12.17 -31.71
CA THR A 577 24.92 12.26 -32.24
C THR A 577 24.70 11.31 -33.40
N VAL A 578 23.70 10.46 -33.30
CA VAL A 578 23.30 9.50 -34.35
C VAL A 578 21.91 9.88 -34.84
N VAL A 579 21.76 10.22 -36.10
CA VAL A 579 20.48 10.57 -36.72
C VAL A 579 20.10 9.44 -37.70
N ASN A 580 19.13 8.63 -37.29
CA ASN A 580 18.67 7.48 -38.07
C ASN A 580 17.45 7.81 -38.95
N ALA A 581 16.75 8.89 -38.67
CA ALA A 581 15.64 9.37 -39.49
C ALA A 581 15.32 10.83 -39.13
N GLY A 582 14.67 11.55 -40.05
CA GLY A 582 14.21 12.92 -39.86
C GLY A 582 15.36 13.92 -39.81
N THR A 583 15.19 14.98 -39.02
CA THR A 583 16.12 16.11 -38.97
C THR A 583 16.54 16.45 -37.54
N VAL A 584 17.82 16.68 -37.33
CA VAL A 584 18.35 17.41 -36.18
C VAL A 584 18.65 18.85 -36.60
N GLN A 585 18.10 19.84 -35.88
CA GLN A 585 18.37 21.25 -36.10
C GLN A 585 19.21 21.84 -34.98
N VAL A 586 20.19 22.67 -35.31
CA VAL A 586 21.08 23.28 -34.31
C VAL A 586 21.42 24.73 -34.70
N PHE A 587 21.72 25.54 -33.69
CA PHE A 587 22.20 26.92 -33.89
C PHE A 587 23.72 27.05 -33.83
N LYS A 588 24.39 26.11 -33.16
CA LYS A 588 25.84 26.13 -32.84
C LYS A 588 26.38 24.74 -32.65
N ASP A 589 27.72 24.59 -32.76
CA ASP A 589 28.39 23.31 -32.58
C ASP A 589 28.17 22.66 -31.22
N ALA A 590 28.16 23.48 -30.17
CA ALA A 590 27.95 23.00 -28.79
C ALA A 590 26.61 22.25 -28.60
N SER A 591 25.59 22.49 -29.44
CA SER A 591 24.33 21.77 -29.35
C SER A 591 24.41 20.28 -29.73
N LEU A 592 25.49 19.84 -30.42
CA LEU A 592 25.69 18.45 -30.85
C LEU A 592 26.53 17.60 -29.88
N GLY A 593 26.80 18.08 -28.67
CA GLY A 593 27.62 17.38 -27.69
C GLY A 593 29.08 17.26 -28.06
N GLY A 594 29.82 16.35 -27.42
CA GLY A 594 31.28 16.21 -27.59
C GLY A 594 31.75 15.27 -28.67
N GLY A 595 30.93 14.33 -29.15
CA GLY A 595 31.33 13.24 -30.01
C GLY A 595 31.11 13.46 -31.53
N ALA A 596 31.30 12.40 -32.31
CA ALA A 596 31.10 12.41 -33.77
C ALA A 596 29.58 12.49 -34.14
N LEU A 597 29.32 12.90 -35.39
CA LEU A 597 28.00 12.86 -36.01
C LEU A 597 27.86 11.62 -36.92
N THR A 598 26.76 10.89 -36.82
CA THR A 598 26.38 9.86 -37.80
C THR A 598 25.05 10.23 -38.43
N LEU A 599 24.99 10.26 -39.75
CA LEU A 599 23.75 10.45 -40.52
C LEU A 599 23.44 9.19 -41.32
N ASN A 600 22.21 8.65 -41.13
CA ASN A 600 21.74 7.46 -41.85
C ASN A 600 20.42 7.82 -42.56
N ASN A 601 20.49 8.23 -43.84
CA ASN A 601 19.34 8.78 -44.60
C ASN A 601 18.59 9.89 -43.84
N ALA A 602 19.34 10.79 -43.23
CA ALA A 602 18.83 11.77 -42.30
C ALA A 602 19.50 13.14 -42.49
N SER A 603 19.00 14.17 -41.82
CA SER A 603 19.43 15.55 -42.03
C SER A 603 19.99 16.20 -40.77
N LEU A 604 21.08 16.94 -40.92
CA LEU A 604 21.50 18.00 -40.00
C LEU A 604 21.17 19.35 -40.59
N ALA A 605 20.42 20.16 -39.94
CA ALA A 605 20.08 21.54 -40.35
C ALA A 605 20.77 22.58 -39.44
N SER A 606 21.55 23.48 -40.03
CA SER A 606 22.14 24.62 -39.30
C SER A 606 21.24 25.84 -39.43
N LEU A 607 20.77 26.34 -38.32
CA LEU A 607 19.94 27.58 -38.22
C LEU A 607 20.80 28.81 -37.93
N GLY A 608 22.08 28.61 -37.59
CA GLY A 608 23.07 29.66 -37.35
C GLY A 608 24.38 29.39 -38.06
N SER A 609 25.28 30.39 -38.13
CA SER A 609 26.63 30.22 -38.65
C SER A 609 27.57 29.70 -37.56
N PHE A 610 28.22 28.58 -37.81
CA PHE A 610 29.25 28.02 -36.93
C PHE A 610 30.25 27.11 -37.69
N SER A 611 31.34 26.77 -37.04
CA SER A 611 32.29 25.77 -37.53
C SER A 611 32.47 24.66 -36.55
N THR A 612 32.72 23.46 -37.05
CA THR A 612 32.99 22.24 -36.27
C THR A 612 34.17 21.44 -36.83
N ALA A 613 34.96 20.87 -35.92
CA ALA A 613 36.06 19.95 -36.29
C ALA A 613 35.71 18.48 -36.00
N ARG A 614 34.44 18.18 -35.69
CA ARG A 614 34.00 16.81 -35.39
C ARG A 614 34.01 15.94 -36.61
N ALA A 615 34.38 14.66 -36.43
CA ALA A 615 34.24 13.66 -37.50
C ALA A 615 32.74 13.41 -37.78
N ALA A 616 32.41 13.10 -39.03
CA ALA A 616 31.10 12.63 -39.42
C ALA A 616 31.15 11.31 -40.18
N THR A 617 30.09 10.50 -40.08
CA THR A 617 29.92 9.26 -40.82
C THR A 617 28.56 9.27 -41.54
N LEU A 618 28.60 9.11 -42.88
CA LEU A 618 27.41 8.95 -43.70
C LEU A 618 27.21 7.46 -44.00
N THR A 619 26.31 6.81 -43.24
CA THR A 619 26.00 5.38 -43.46
C THR A 619 24.96 5.18 -44.55
N GLY A 620 24.06 6.14 -44.73
CA GLY A 620 23.19 6.39 -45.87
C GLY A 620 23.43 7.83 -46.37
N ASN A 621 22.48 8.40 -47.14
CA ASN A 621 22.59 9.79 -47.56
C ASN A 621 22.53 10.74 -46.38
N GLY A 622 23.59 11.54 -46.16
CA GLY A 622 23.63 12.57 -45.13
C GLY A 622 23.33 13.93 -45.72
N THR A 623 22.20 14.52 -45.30
CA THR A 623 21.82 15.84 -45.76
C THR A 623 22.31 16.92 -44.77
N PHE A 624 23.05 17.90 -45.32
CA PHE A 624 23.44 19.13 -44.66
C PHE A 624 22.55 20.27 -45.16
N ASP A 625 21.62 20.73 -44.35
CA ASP A 625 20.75 21.84 -44.67
C ASP A 625 21.31 23.12 -44.04
N THR A 626 21.53 24.17 -44.80
CA THR A 626 22.03 25.44 -44.29
C THR A 626 21.04 26.55 -44.62
N THR A 627 20.57 27.26 -43.59
CA THR A 627 19.60 28.35 -43.74
C THR A 627 20.22 29.50 -44.58
N VAL A 628 19.38 30.23 -45.29
CA VAL A 628 19.80 31.42 -46.06
C VAL A 628 20.57 32.39 -45.17
N GLY A 629 21.75 32.86 -45.71
CA GLY A 629 22.60 33.79 -44.98
C GLY A 629 23.51 33.16 -43.95
N THR A 630 23.44 31.83 -43.73
CA THR A 630 24.29 31.12 -42.77
C THR A 630 25.40 30.33 -43.45
N THR A 631 26.48 30.13 -42.71
CA THR A 631 27.64 29.30 -43.12
C THR A 631 27.90 28.22 -42.08
N LEU A 632 27.84 26.95 -42.52
CA LEU A 632 28.29 25.80 -41.76
C LEU A 632 29.68 25.40 -42.20
N GLY A 633 30.68 25.59 -41.36
CA GLY A 633 32.06 25.12 -41.58
C GLY A 633 32.25 23.70 -41.02
N TRP A 634 32.53 22.72 -41.86
CA TRP A 634 32.86 21.38 -41.45
C TRP A 634 34.33 21.09 -41.73
N THR A 635 35.18 21.21 -40.71
CA THR A 635 36.65 21.07 -40.88
C THR A 635 37.12 19.68 -40.47
N GLY A 636 36.32 18.87 -39.79
CA GLY A 636 36.61 17.46 -39.51
C GLY A 636 36.32 16.57 -40.71
N ASP A 637 36.85 15.35 -40.67
CA ASP A 637 36.72 14.39 -41.77
C ASP A 637 35.32 13.80 -41.83
N ILE A 638 34.75 13.66 -43.01
CA ILE A 638 33.46 13.02 -43.26
C ILE A 638 33.75 11.71 -44.01
N GLY A 639 33.41 10.56 -43.42
CA GLY A 639 33.54 9.24 -43.99
C GLY A 639 32.24 8.51 -44.23
N GLY A 640 32.30 7.23 -44.61
CA GLY A 640 31.17 6.34 -44.77
C GLY A 640 30.79 6.03 -46.22
N ALA A 641 29.85 5.10 -46.41
CA ALA A 641 29.43 4.63 -47.74
C ALA A 641 28.38 5.56 -48.40
N GLY A 642 27.77 6.44 -47.64
CA GLY A 642 26.66 7.31 -48.08
C GLY A 642 27.14 8.50 -48.93
N ALA A 643 26.20 9.26 -49.50
CA ALA A 643 26.42 10.48 -50.22
C ALA A 643 26.20 11.72 -49.31
N LEU A 644 26.95 12.79 -49.59
CA LEU A 644 26.68 14.10 -49.01
C LEU A 644 25.66 14.85 -49.88
N VAL A 645 24.55 15.27 -49.25
CA VAL A 645 23.52 16.10 -49.90
C VAL A 645 23.51 17.44 -49.24
N LYS A 646 23.70 18.52 -49.98
CA LYS A 646 23.57 19.90 -49.51
C LYS A 646 22.24 20.46 -49.95
N THR A 647 21.46 20.94 -48.97
CA THR A 647 20.18 21.67 -49.18
C THR A 647 20.21 23.04 -48.47
N GLY A 648 19.14 23.82 -48.66
CA GLY A 648 19.04 25.20 -48.11
C GLY A 648 19.98 26.20 -48.82
N GLN A 649 19.64 27.47 -48.73
CA GLN A 649 20.27 28.54 -49.51
C GLN A 649 21.57 29.10 -48.92
N GLY A 650 22.01 28.59 -47.76
CA GLY A 650 23.29 28.97 -47.14
C GLY A 650 24.50 28.23 -47.74
N THR A 651 25.63 28.35 -47.06
CA THR A 651 26.91 27.77 -47.49
C THR A 651 27.39 26.66 -46.58
N LEU A 652 27.79 25.54 -47.15
CA LEU A 652 28.53 24.48 -46.46
C LEU A 652 30.00 24.55 -46.89
N VAL A 653 30.87 24.82 -45.93
CA VAL A 653 32.35 24.80 -46.17
C VAL A 653 32.90 23.47 -45.72
N LEU A 654 33.49 22.71 -46.65
CA LEU A 654 34.10 21.44 -46.38
C LEU A 654 35.63 21.61 -46.31
N GLY A 655 36.22 21.33 -45.13
CA GLY A 655 37.64 21.57 -44.86
C GLY A 655 38.45 20.26 -44.61
N GLY A 656 37.79 19.17 -44.21
CA GLY A 656 38.40 17.88 -43.89
C GLY A 656 38.84 17.07 -45.10
N ASP A 657 39.62 16.03 -44.85
CA ASP A 657 39.96 14.99 -45.83
C ASP A 657 38.86 13.93 -45.90
N ASN A 658 37.84 14.24 -46.70
CA ASN A 658 36.62 13.48 -46.75
C ASN A 658 36.75 12.18 -47.53
N GLN A 659 36.13 11.10 -47.01
CA GLN A 659 36.22 9.73 -47.59
C GLN A 659 34.81 9.14 -47.89
N TYR A 660 33.71 9.91 -47.77
CA TYR A 660 32.38 9.41 -48.10
C TYR A 660 32.30 8.99 -49.57
N ALA A 661 31.72 7.80 -49.83
CA ALA A 661 31.86 7.17 -51.16
C ALA A 661 30.74 7.56 -52.16
N GLY A 662 29.58 8.00 -51.68
CA GLY A 662 28.41 8.22 -52.53
C GLY A 662 28.39 9.52 -53.33
N GLY A 663 29.50 10.30 -53.30
CA GLY A 663 29.62 11.59 -54.01
C GLY A 663 28.91 12.76 -53.32
N THR A 664 28.92 13.93 -53.96
CA THR A 664 28.40 15.19 -53.44
C THR A 664 27.27 15.73 -54.31
N THR A 665 26.08 15.89 -53.76
CA THR A 665 24.92 16.50 -54.45
C THR A 665 24.60 17.84 -53.80
N VAL A 666 24.56 18.91 -54.59
CA VAL A 666 24.20 20.23 -54.13
C VAL A 666 22.88 20.63 -54.77
N ASN A 667 21.76 20.63 -53.98
CA ASN A 667 20.43 20.93 -54.46
C ASN A 667 20.04 22.41 -54.26
N ALA A 668 20.76 23.12 -53.42
CA ALA A 668 20.54 24.54 -53.20
C ALA A 668 21.76 25.20 -52.51
N GLY A 669 21.93 26.52 -52.65
CA GLY A 669 22.97 27.28 -52.00
C GLY A 669 24.36 26.95 -52.51
N ALA A 670 25.34 26.84 -51.64
CA ALA A 670 26.73 26.61 -51.99
C ALA A 670 27.44 25.55 -51.18
N VAL A 671 28.27 24.78 -51.83
CA VAL A 671 29.38 24.04 -51.20
C VAL A 671 30.70 24.74 -51.52
N GLN A 672 31.50 25.00 -50.49
CA GLN A 672 32.79 25.65 -50.62
C GLN A 672 33.90 24.69 -50.23
N VAL A 673 34.95 24.59 -51.07
CA VAL A 673 36.07 23.68 -50.92
C VAL A 673 37.41 24.37 -51.26
N ALA A 674 38.53 23.87 -50.70
CA ALA A 674 39.86 24.36 -51.01
C ALA A 674 40.71 23.36 -51.79
N ARG A 675 40.32 22.08 -51.83
CA ARG A 675 41.03 20.98 -52.48
C ARG A 675 40.09 19.84 -52.86
N ASP A 676 40.51 18.97 -53.79
CA ASP A 676 39.69 17.86 -54.25
C ASP A 676 39.28 16.87 -53.12
N ALA A 677 40.16 16.62 -52.15
CA ALA A 677 39.92 15.73 -51.02
C ALA A 677 38.72 16.23 -50.13
N ASN A 678 38.31 17.49 -50.20
CA ASN A 678 37.16 17.98 -49.50
C ASN A 678 35.82 17.44 -50.04
N LEU A 679 35.79 16.92 -51.31
CA LEU A 679 34.59 16.43 -52.00
C LEU A 679 34.31 14.93 -51.81
N GLY A 680 34.94 14.27 -50.82
CA GLY A 680 34.77 12.82 -50.57
C GLY A 680 35.76 11.96 -51.36
N ALA A 681 35.50 10.65 -51.40
CA ALA A 681 36.34 9.71 -52.14
C ALA A 681 36.51 10.12 -53.61
N ALA A 682 37.71 9.93 -54.18
CA ALA A 682 38.06 10.43 -55.53
C ALA A 682 37.15 9.93 -56.67
N ALA A 683 36.51 8.76 -56.47
CA ALA A 683 35.53 8.20 -57.42
C ALA A 683 34.13 8.83 -57.33
N GLY A 684 33.88 9.60 -56.29
CA GLY A 684 32.53 10.22 -56.02
C GLY A 684 32.26 11.35 -57.00
N ALA A 685 31.11 11.31 -57.68
CA ALA A 685 30.66 12.37 -58.59
C ALA A 685 30.16 13.60 -57.84
N VAL A 686 30.11 14.74 -58.55
CA VAL A 686 29.47 15.98 -58.05
C VAL A 686 28.22 16.27 -58.86
N ALA A 687 27.09 16.49 -58.21
CA ALA A 687 25.83 16.92 -58.86
C ALA A 687 25.48 18.31 -58.39
N LEU A 688 25.22 19.19 -59.31
CA LEU A 688 24.75 20.58 -59.04
C LEU A 688 23.35 20.79 -59.63
N ASN A 689 22.39 21.18 -58.79
CA ASN A 689 21.01 21.42 -59.18
C ASN A 689 20.64 22.89 -58.77
N ASP A 690 20.72 23.83 -59.72
CA ASP A 690 20.61 25.27 -59.46
C ASP A 690 21.44 25.74 -58.25
N ALA A 691 22.66 25.27 -58.16
CA ALA A 691 23.51 25.36 -56.99
C ALA A 691 24.95 25.74 -57.33
N ARG A 692 25.75 26.10 -56.32
CA ARG A 692 27.12 26.60 -56.50
C ARG A 692 28.15 25.67 -55.82
N LEU A 693 29.22 25.32 -56.57
CA LEU A 693 30.46 24.83 -56.03
C LEU A 693 31.50 26.00 -56.07
N ALA A 694 31.95 26.42 -54.87
CA ALA A 694 32.94 27.48 -54.73
C ALA A 694 34.32 26.89 -54.42
N SER A 695 35.34 27.24 -55.18
CA SER A 695 36.73 26.88 -54.89
C SER A 695 37.48 28.08 -54.31
N THR A 696 38.14 27.86 -53.17
CA THR A 696 38.95 28.87 -52.47
C THR A 696 40.47 28.56 -52.56
N GLY A 697 40.82 27.43 -53.13
CA GLY A 697 42.21 26.99 -53.36
C GLY A 697 42.44 26.58 -54.81
N THR A 698 43.70 26.43 -55.20
CA THR A 698 44.08 25.93 -56.50
C THR A 698 44.16 24.39 -56.42
N PHE A 699 43.32 23.69 -57.22
CA PHE A 699 43.38 22.26 -57.36
C PHE A 699 42.80 21.74 -58.65
N SER A 700 43.05 20.51 -59.00
CA SER A 700 42.43 19.79 -60.12
C SER A 700 41.63 18.59 -59.65
N THR A 701 40.58 18.27 -60.40
CA THR A 701 39.72 17.09 -60.12
C THR A 701 39.40 16.36 -61.41
N ALA A 702 39.34 15.00 -61.33
CA ALA A 702 38.88 14.12 -62.39
C ALA A 702 37.45 13.59 -62.18
N ARG A 703 36.72 14.14 -61.23
CA ARG A 703 35.35 13.69 -60.88
C ARG A 703 34.40 14.01 -62.04
N ALA A 704 33.47 13.09 -62.26
CA ALA A 704 32.34 13.41 -63.10
C ALA A 704 31.45 14.46 -62.43
N ALA A 705 30.92 15.41 -63.23
CA ALA A 705 29.90 16.36 -62.75
C ALA A 705 28.58 16.18 -63.51
N THR A 706 27.47 16.31 -62.82
CA THR A 706 26.13 16.31 -63.41
C THR A 706 25.42 17.63 -63.08
N LEU A 707 24.97 18.38 -64.11
CA LEU A 707 24.25 19.62 -63.95
C LEU A 707 22.78 19.41 -64.32
N THR A 708 21.89 19.49 -63.32
CA THR A 708 20.42 19.29 -63.54
C THR A 708 19.67 20.60 -63.73
N GLY A 709 20.13 21.67 -63.12
CA GLY A 709 19.80 23.06 -63.36
C GLY A 709 21.08 23.84 -63.65
N ASN A 710 21.12 25.15 -63.41
CA ASN A 710 22.34 25.94 -63.53
C ASN A 710 23.39 25.50 -62.50
N GLY A 711 24.44 24.82 -62.93
CA GLY A 711 25.60 24.49 -62.12
C GLY A 711 26.65 25.60 -62.13
N THR A 712 26.76 26.34 -61.00
CA THR A 712 27.73 27.46 -60.91
C THR A 712 29.06 26.97 -60.31
N PHE A 713 30.12 27.15 -61.04
CA PHE A 713 31.52 27.00 -60.55
C PHE A 713 32.08 28.39 -60.25
N ASP A 714 32.31 28.69 -58.97
CA ASP A 714 32.78 29.97 -58.47
C ASP A 714 34.24 29.81 -58.00
N THR A 715 35.19 30.50 -58.68
CA THR A 715 36.63 30.41 -58.36
C THR A 715 37.12 31.70 -57.75
N ALA A 716 37.75 31.61 -56.56
CA ALA A 716 38.25 32.75 -55.82
C ALA A 716 39.40 33.45 -56.61
N THR A 717 39.59 34.74 -56.44
CA THR A 717 40.66 35.52 -57.04
C THR A 717 42.03 34.88 -56.74
N GLY A 718 42.86 34.68 -57.81
CA GLY A 718 44.21 34.13 -57.71
C GLY A 718 44.22 32.59 -57.56
N THR A 719 43.10 31.92 -57.71
CA THR A 719 43.03 30.46 -57.69
C THR A 719 42.64 29.86 -59.04
N THR A 720 42.95 28.59 -59.26
CA THR A 720 42.60 27.83 -60.45
C THR A 720 41.90 26.54 -60.08
N LEU A 721 40.69 26.33 -60.64
CA LEU A 721 39.96 25.05 -60.56
C LEU A 721 40.07 24.33 -61.89
N GLY A 722 40.89 23.26 -61.95
CA GLY A 722 41.00 22.40 -63.14
C GLY A 722 39.98 21.24 -63.03
N TRP A 723 39.01 21.20 -63.93
CA TRP A 723 38.08 20.08 -64.03
C TRP A 723 38.38 19.24 -65.24
N THR A 724 38.92 18.03 -65.03
CA THR A 724 39.36 17.11 -66.11
C THR A 724 38.39 15.94 -66.33
N GLY A 725 37.46 15.70 -65.44
CA GLY A 725 36.38 14.71 -65.61
C GLY A 725 35.24 15.22 -66.47
N ASP A 726 34.37 14.28 -66.87
CA ASP A 726 33.22 14.62 -67.74
C ASP A 726 32.21 15.50 -66.98
N ILE A 727 31.72 16.56 -67.64
CA ILE A 727 30.61 17.39 -67.18
C ILE A 727 29.42 17.14 -68.10
N GLY A 728 28.37 16.56 -67.58
CA GLY A 728 27.13 16.22 -68.32
C GLY A 728 25.88 16.72 -67.64
N GLY A 729 24.71 16.37 -68.21
CA GLY A 729 23.38 16.75 -67.69
C GLY A 729 22.65 17.73 -68.59
N ALA A 730 21.42 18.09 -68.21
CA ALA A 730 20.57 19.00 -68.98
C ALA A 730 20.71 20.50 -68.59
N GLY A 731 21.50 20.77 -67.55
CA GLY A 731 21.69 22.10 -67.00
C GLY A 731 22.80 22.89 -67.67
N ALA A 732 22.86 24.19 -67.45
CA ALA A 732 23.91 25.06 -67.94
C ALA A 732 25.09 25.13 -66.96
N LEU A 733 26.31 25.19 -67.51
CA LEU A 733 27.51 25.50 -66.75
C LEU A 733 27.66 27.02 -66.66
N VAL A 734 27.74 27.53 -65.43
CA VAL A 734 27.97 28.95 -65.15
C VAL A 734 29.31 29.08 -64.42
N LYS A 735 30.23 29.88 -64.96
CA LYS A 735 31.47 30.23 -64.26
C LYS A 735 31.35 31.63 -63.66
N THR A 736 31.65 31.75 -62.36
CA THR A 736 31.73 32.99 -61.63
C THR A 736 33.03 33.16 -60.88
N GLY A 737 33.25 34.30 -60.24
CA GLY A 737 34.48 34.66 -59.55
C GLY A 737 35.62 35.05 -60.52
N GLN A 738 36.70 35.59 -59.98
CA GLN A 738 37.82 36.16 -60.74
C GLN A 738 39.00 35.19 -60.95
N GLY A 739 38.96 34.04 -60.30
CA GLY A 739 39.94 32.97 -60.52
C GLY A 739 39.71 32.26 -61.86
N THR A 740 40.57 31.32 -62.21
CA THR A 740 40.52 30.56 -63.46
C THR A 740 39.84 29.21 -63.29
#